data_1caabda18604497fc161010d1e925763
#
_entry.id   1caabda18604497fc161010d1e925763
#
_cell.length_a   1.000
_cell.length_b   1.000
_cell.length_c   1.000
_cell.angle_alpha   90.00
_cell.angle_beta   90.00
_cell.angle_gamma   90.00
#
_symmetry.space_group_name_H-M   'P 1'
#
loop_
_entity.id
_entity.type
_entity.pdbx_description
1 polymer ?
#
loop_
_entity_poly.entity_id
_entity_poly.type
_entity_poly.pdbx_seq_one_letter_code
_entity_poly.pdbx_strand_id
1 'polypeptide(L)'
;AKDVYGGHAQSGDAEGNIAKVTGGSAQDVHGGHSQSGNTEGNSVEISGGTARTIYGGYSSGTGKAMSNTATLTGGTLSSDIYGGVAASGDAVKNTVNIKGGSAAGHDVYGGFSTSGNATGNIVNITGGSVRNVDGGRSVSGNATSNIVNIGSADAAFGGSITGIINGGSGTTYGKDYRTGNKLNVYGNASAANIRSFAKINFHFNAHVNQSASFLTLNDGGGTMIESLNDLNVDGEHGRKGVLLQNTPGSITIADGQNRRIKTSDDKELILEKSTDNKKITYEGYRFANATEPTTVTESGLTSTWGGRSVVGNSTRHNKITVGSGTHDNIYGGWTAGAGTTATDKDNSYKNEVTLDGSGTTTDNLYGGYVDTDAGNAEENTVTVKNGTVTTAVYGGTTNKVAGTGYVKKNIVNISGGTVSNVYGGYSAGSGEVSDNEVTATGGTGFNDVRGGYATSGAANGNKVTLGAVSTGAVTGGRGATAADDNEVSLTGTTVTSVTGGEGATTNNNTINLNGNAHVAGTITGGSQANGTGNTLNIKGKNNSAGQIAGFQKMTFDATGVTQGDTMLHLTDGTAMNGVDKDMLKANGTSAGKVTLLENNAGINFTTAVAGDVLKSETNDTMEKSIGVERNVSQITKLTYEGYQFKGKHTTTSFTESGVTSTWGGRSKAGNTTTENAITVASGTHTNIYGGWTTGSGSTATADKQKNSTANKVKVNGSANVTGTVYGGFTNVAGGKAQNNEVTIEKNLAANIVGGKSTTGEASNNTVNLANATVSAVTG
;
A
#
# COMPACT_ATOMS: atom_id res chain seq x y z
N ALA A 1 -12.71 -0.68 -69.41
CA ALA A 1 -14.14 -0.42 -69.53
C ALA A 1 -14.37 1.07 -69.46
N LYS A 2 -15.43 1.59 -70.11
CA LYS A 2 -15.78 3.01 -69.89
C LYS A 2 -16.35 3.16 -68.46
N ASP A 3 -17.49 2.56 -68.21
CA ASP A 3 -18.13 2.57 -66.90
C ASP A 3 -18.45 1.15 -66.45
N VAL A 4 -18.51 0.96 -65.14
CA VAL A 4 -18.85 -0.34 -64.50
C VAL A 4 -20.02 -0.10 -63.55
N TYR A 5 -21.08 -0.86 -63.73
CA TYR A 5 -22.28 -0.78 -62.90
C TYR A 5 -22.50 -2.16 -62.23
N GLY A 6 -22.60 -2.21 -60.93
CA GLY A 6 -23.16 -3.38 -60.22
C GLY A 6 -24.65 -3.55 -60.52
N GLY A 7 -25.39 -2.41 -60.51
CA GLY A 7 -26.77 -2.32 -60.95
C GLY A 7 -27.08 -0.95 -61.49
N HIS A 8 -27.94 -0.90 -62.56
CA HIS A 8 -28.39 0.35 -63.20
C HIS A 8 -29.92 0.30 -63.39
N ALA A 9 -30.59 1.29 -62.84
CA ALA A 9 -32.05 1.48 -62.98
C ALA A 9 -32.35 2.80 -63.66
N GLN A 10 -33.22 2.80 -64.68
CA GLN A 10 -33.64 4.02 -65.41
C GLN A 10 -34.80 4.72 -64.69
N SER A 11 -35.74 3.98 -64.14
CA SER A 11 -36.98 4.53 -63.54
C SER A 11 -37.31 3.98 -62.14
N GLY A 12 -36.55 3.06 -61.60
CA GLY A 12 -36.76 2.47 -60.29
C GLY A 12 -35.53 2.60 -59.38
N ASP A 13 -35.59 1.95 -58.26
CA ASP A 13 -34.50 1.95 -57.29
C ASP A 13 -33.36 1.01 -57.74
N ALA A 14 -32.14 1.28 -57.35
CA ALA A 14 -30.99 0.37 -57.48
C ALA A 14 -30.57 -0.07 -56.06
N GLU A 15 -30.82 -1.33 -55.73
CA GLU A 15 -30.64 -1.85 -54.37
C GLU A 15 -29.69 -3.07 -54.31
N GLY A 16 -28.83 -3.11 -53.29
CA GLY A 16 -28.00 -4.27 -52.95
C GLY A 16 -26.95 -4.70 -53.98
N ASN A 17 -26.66 -3.86 -54.97
CA ASN A 17 -25.77 -4.19 -56.05
C ASN A 17 -24.28 -4.07 -55.66
N ILE A 18 -23.40 -4.87 -56.29
CA ILE A 18 -21.99 -4.92 -55.98
C ILE A 18 -21.19 -4.80 -57.28
N ALA A 19 -20.24 -3.84 -57.31
CA ALA A 19 -19.21 -3.72 -58.33
C ALA A 19 -17.83 -3.93 -57.73
N LYS A 20 -17.01 -4.80 -58.31
CA LYS A 20 -15.64 -5.05 -57.86
C LYS A 20 -14.66 -4.86 -59.02
N VAL A 21 -13.57 -4.13 -58.74
CA VAL A 21 -12.42 -3.95 -59.64
C VAL A 21 -11.17 -4.48 -58.95
N THR A 22 -10.64 -5.59 -59.43
CA THR A 22 -9.41 -6.24 -58.93
C THR A 22 -8.19 -5.95 -59.78
N GLY A 23 -8.37 -5.37 -60.98
CA GLY A 23 -7.31 -5.01 -61.92
C GLY A 23 -7.88 -4.38 -63.19
N GLY A 24 -7.04 -3.96 -64.12
CA GLY A 24 -7.43 -3.28 -65.35
C GLY A 24 -7.81 -1.80 -65.15
N SER A 25 -8.55 -1.22 -66.11
CA SER A 25 -8.93 0.19 -66.07
C SER A 25 -10.44 0.39 -66.28
N ALA A 26 -11.04 1.26 -65.49
CA ALA A 26 -12.41 1.73 -65.59
C ALA A 26 -12.47 3.27 -65.57
N GLN A 27 -13.51 3.88 -66.14
CA GLN A 27 -13.78 5.32 -65.94
C GLN A 27 -14.53 5.48 -64.61
N ASP A 28 -15.83 5.31 -64.59
CA ASP A 28 -16.63 5.42 -63.40
C ASP A 28 -17.12 4.04 -62.97
N VAL A 29 -17.05 3.81 -61.67
CA VAL A 29 -17.50 2.53 -61.07
C VAL A 29 -18.62 2.82 -60.09
N HIS A 30 -19.78 2.27 -60.37
CA HIS A 30 -21.00 2.42 -59.55
C HIS A 30 -21.37 1.08 -58.91
N GLY A 31 -21.54 1.04 -57.58
CA GLY A 31 -22.21 -0.07 -56.93
C GLY A 31 -23.65 -0.16 -57.41
N GLY A 32 -24.40 0.90 -57.28
CA GLY A 32 -25.73 1.07 -57.86
C GLY A 32 -25.94 2.48 -58.47
N HIS A 33 -26.61 2.55 -59.60
CA HIS A 33 -26.95 3.81 -60.22
C HIS A 33 -28.47 3.83 -60.54
N SER A 34 -29.20 4.85 -60.11
CA SER A 34 -30.58 5.11 -60.51
C SER A 34 -30.73 6.48 -61.13
N GLN A 35 -31.47 6.56 -62.27
CA GLN A 35 -31.72 7.86 -62.95
C GLN A 35 -32.87 8.62 -62.29
N SER A 36 -33.83 7.99 -61.65
CA SER A 36 -34.96 8.67 -61.01
C SER A 36 -35.29 8.19 -59.59
N GLY A 37 -34.99 6.92 -59.25
CA GLY A 37 -35.24 6.30 -57.96
C GLY A 37 -34.08 6.44 -56.95
N ASN A 38 -34.19 5.75 -55.85
CA ASN A 38 -33.21 5.68 -54.81
C ASN A 38 -32.03 4.75 -55.18
N THR A 39 -30.90 4.92 -54.46
CA THR A 39 -29.85 3.93 -54.43
C THR A 39 -29.65 3.51 -52.96
N GLU A 40 -29.83 2.23 -52.69
CA GLU A 40 -29.76 1.72 -51.31
C GLU A 40 -28.90 0.45 -51.18
N GLY A 41 -28.07 0.40 -50.19
CA GLY A 41 -27.30 -0.80 -49.83
C GLY A 41 -26.29 -1.28 -50.89
N ASN A 42 -25.99 -0.45 -51.90
CA ASN A 42 -25.04 -0.82 -52.95
C ASN A 42 -23.60 -0.67 -52.51
N SER A 43 -22.70 -1.46 -53.13
CA SER A 43 -21.26 -1.39 -52.77
C SER A 43 -20.35 -1.37 -54.01
N VAL A 44 -19.26 -0.64 -53.89
CA VAL A 44 -18.12 -0.70 -54.81
C VAL A 44 -16.84 -1.05 -54.02
N GLU A 45 -16.04 -1.90 -54.57
CA GLU A 45 -14.72 -2.28 -54.04
C GLU A 45 -13.65 -2.20 -55.12
N ILE A 46 -12.62 -1.42 -54.86
CA ILE A 46 -11.41 -1.39 -55.71
C ILE A 46 -10.23 -1.98 -54.92
N SER A 47 -9.73 -3.10 -55.35
CA SER A 47 -8.56 -3.78 -54.75
C SER A 47 -7.32 -3.74 -55.61
N GLY A 48 -7.44 -3.32 -56.86
CA GLY A 48 -6.32 -3.18 -57.79
C GLY A 48 -6.78 -2.48 -59.07
N GLY A 49 -5.82 -2.22 -60.00
CA GLY A 49 -6.09 -1.52 -61.26
C GLY A 49 -6.26 -0.03 -61.08
N THR A 50 -6.94 0.61 -62.08
CA THR A 50 -7.21 2.05 -62.08
C THR A 50 -8.68 2.32 -62.32
N ALA A 51 -9.22 3.35 -61.63
CA ALA A 51 -10.54 3.90 -61.91
C ALA A 51 -10.47 5.43 -61.89
N ARG A 52 -11.42 6.09 -62.57
CA ARG A 52 -11.53 7.55 -62.45
C ARG A 52 -12.26 7.90 -61.16
N THR A 53 -13.57 7.64 -61.09
CA THR A 53 -14.41 7.95 -59.96
C THR A 53 -15.12 6.69 -59.43
N ILE A 54 -15.32 6.59 -58.13
CA ILE A 54 -16.12 5.53 -57.54
C ILE A 54 -17.30 6.05 -56.75
N TYR A 55 -18.47 5.40 -56.95
CA TYR A 55 -19.70 5.71 -56.30
C TYR A 55 -20.28 4.43 -55.64
N GLY A 56 -20.40 4.39 -54.33
CA GLY A 56 -21.16 3.31 -53.67
C GLY A 56 -22.59 3.24 -54.22
N GLY A 57 -23.28 4.37 -54.25
CA GLY A 57 -24.57 4.56 -54.92
C GLY A 57 -24.69 5.95 -55.52
N TYR A 58 -25.34 6.07 -56.70
CA TYR A 58 -25.57 7.34 -57.38
C TYR A 58 -27.03 7.46 -57.84
N SER A 59 -27.79 8.39 -57.22
CA SER A 59 -29.12 8.79 -57.67
C SER A 59 -29.02 10.09 -58.44
N SER A 60 -29.20 10.06 -59.75
CA SER A 60 -29.06 11.25 -60.62
C SER A 60 -30.33 12.07 -60.74
N GLY A 61 -31.48 11.60 -60.25
CA GLY A 61 -32.77 12.28 -60.24
C GLY A 61 -33.17 12.79 -58.86
N THR A 62 -34.43 12.55 -58.49
CA THR A 62 -35.03 13.01 -57.24
C THR A 62 -34.83 12.04 -56.06
N GLY A 63 -34.31 10.83 -56.30
CA GLY A 63 -34.13 9.78 -55.30
C GLY A 63 -33.03 10.10 -54.31
N LYS A 64 -33.03 9.36 -53.23
CA LYS A 64 -32.01 9.40 -52.17
C LYS A 64 -30.89 8.41 -52.43
N ALA A 65 -29.71 8.70 -51.90
CA ALA A 65 -28.61 7.74 -51.81
C ALA A 65 -28.45 7.30 -50.33
N MET A 66 -28.78 6.05 -50.05
CA MET A 66 -28.87 5.54 -48.66
C MET A 66 -28.01 4.30 -48.43
N SER A 67 -27.27 4.26 -47.35
CA SER A 67 -26.57 3.06 -46.86
C SER A 67 -25.60 2.46 -47.90
N ASN A 68 -25.12 3.20 -48.89
CA ASN A 68 -24.21 2.71 -49.92
C ASN A 68 -22.76 2.75 -49.40
N THR A 69 -21.91 1.88 -49.94
CA THR A 69 -20.51 1.73 -49.48
C THR A 69 -19.54 1.83 -50.65
N ALA A 70 -18.51 2.69 -50.53
CA ALA A 70 -17.34 2.70 -51.40
C ALA A 70 -16.10 2.28 -50.64
N THR A 71 -15.36 1.27 -51.14
CA THR A 71 -14.17 0.73 -50.49
C THR A 71 -12.97 0.76 -51.43
N LEU A 72 -11.87 1.33 -50.95
CA LEU A 72 -10.56 1.31 -51.64
C LEU A 72 -9.57 0.56 -50.76
N THR A 73 -9.14 -0.61 -51.21
CA THR A 73 -8.13 -1.43 -50.52
C THR A 73 -6.79 -1.47 -51.30
N GLY A 74 -6.80 -1.09 -52.57
CA GLY A 74 -5.64 -1.04 -53.47
C GLY A 74 -5.98 -0.32 -54.77
N GLY A 75 -5.06 -0.26 -55.72
CA GLY A 75 -5.24 0.42 -56.99
C GLY A 75 -5.12 1.95 -56.91
N THR A 76 -5.42 2.64 -58.02
CA THR A 76 -5.28 4.10 -58.12
C THR A 76 -6.55 4.73 -58.72
N LEU A 77 -6.99 5.82 -58.10
CA LEU A 77 -8.09 6.63 -58.58
C LEU A 77 -7.54 7.95 -59.15
N SER A 78 -8.14 8.45 -60.22
CA SER A 78 -7.78 9.73 -60.83
C SER A 78 -8.85 10.81 -60.69
N SER A 79 -9.86 10.55 -59.79
CA SER A 79 -10.89 11.50 -59.38
C SER A 79 -11.43 11.08 -57.98
N ASP A 80 -12.54 11.65 -57.58
CA ASP A 80 -13.10 11.61 -56.22
C ASP A 80 -13.76 10.27 -55.86
N ILE A 81 -13.98 10.08 -54.57
CA ILE A 81 -14.62 8.93 -53.95
C ILE A 81 -15.91 9.35 -53.28
N TYR A 82 -17.00 8.68 -53.59
CA TYR A 82 -18.32 8.94 -53.01
C TYR A 82 -18.91 7.66 -52.39
N GLY A 83 -19.29 7.71 -51.12
CA GLY A 83 -20.10 6.67 -50.49
C GLY A 83 -21.49 6.63 -51.12
N GLY A 84 -22.14 7.80 -51.22
CA GLY A 84 -23.42 7.95 -51.93
C GLY A 84 -23.60 9.35 -52.45
N VAL A 85 -24.16 9.47 -53.67
CA VAL A 85 -24.49 10.76 -54.33
C VAL A 85 -25.95 10.82 -54.61
N ALA A 86 -26.59 11.94 -54.23
CA ALA A 86 -27.95 12.28 -54.57
C ALA A 86 -28.02 13.66 -55.23
N ALA A 87 -28.54 13.74 -56.46
CA ALA A 87 -28.65 15.02 -57.16
C ALA A 87 -29.70 15.95 -56.50
N SER A 88 -30.88 15.46 -56.18
CA SER A 88 -31.93 16.25 -55.53
C SER A 88 -32.35 15.73 -54.16
N GLY A 89 -32.29 14.42 -53.91
CA GLY A 89 -32.62 13.82 -52.62
C GLY A 89 -31.51 13.92 -51.59
N ASP A 90 -31.73 13.32 -50.44
CA ASP A 90 -30.73 13.27 -49.33
C ASP A 90 -29.68 12.17 -49.58
N ALA A 91 -28.45 12.39 -49.10
CA ALA A 91 -27.40 11.39 -49.00
C ALA A 91 -27.25 10.95 -47.52
N VAL A 92 -27.74 9.75 -47.21
CA VAL A 92 -27.96 9.31 -45.81
C VAL A 92 -27.21 8.00 -45.49
N LYS A 93 -26.45 7.97 -44.39
CA LYS A 93 -25.80 6.77 -43.84
C LYS A 93 -24.88 6.05 -44.83
N ASN A 94 -24.34 6.73 -45.83
CA ASN A 94 -23.40 6.13 -46.75
C ASN A 94 -21.99 6.04 -46.12
N THR A 95 -21.22 5.09 -46.59
CA THR A 95 -19.89 4.77 -45.98
C THR A 95 -18.79 4.79 -47.04
N VAL A 96 -17.66 5.41 -46.72
CA VAL A 96 -16.40 5.24 -47.47
C VAL A 96 -15.35 4.58 -46.60
N ASN A 97 -14.71 3.54 -47.10
CA ASN A 97 -13.60 2.86 -46.43
C ASN A 97 -12.31 2.97 -47.26
N ILE A 98 -11.31 3.67 -46.78
CA ILE A 98 -9.97 3.74 -47.38
C ILE A 98 -9.01 2.95 -46.54
N LYS A 99 -8.66 1.75 -46.99
CA LYS A 99 -7.75 0.82 -46.29
C LYS A 99 -6.36 0.77 -46.96
N GLY A 100 -6.25 1.23 -48.17
CA GLY A 100 -5.03 1.23 -49.01
C GLY A 100 -5.30 1.90 -50.36
N GLY A 101 -4.39 1.73 -51.30
CA GLY A 101 -4.49 2.34 -52.64
C GLY A 101 -4.19 3.83 -52.64
N SER A 102 -4.43 4.50 -53.79
CA SER A 102 -4.15 5.93 -53.95
C SER A 102 -5.28 6.66 -54.69
N ALA A 103 -5.83 7.71 -54.03
CA ALA A 103 -6.61 8.79 -54.62
C ALA A 103 -5.90 10.11 -54.28
N ALA A 104 -4.59 10.14 -54.42
CA ALA A 104 -3.77 11.30 -54.11
C ALA A 104 -4.19 12.50 -54.98
N GLY A 105 -4.45 13.63 -54.34
CA GLY A 105 -4.97 14.84 -55.03
C GLY A 105 -6.47 14.87 -55.25
N HIS A 106 -7.23 13.85 -54.82
CA HIS A 106 -8.67 13.72 -54.98
C HIS A 106 -9.40 13.67 -53.66
N ASP A 107 -10.69 14.04 -53.67
CA ASP A 107 -11.50 14.24 -52.48
C ASP A 107 -12.35 13.00 -52.16
N VAL A 108 -12.67 12.85 -50.89
CA VAL A 108 -13.51 11.76 -50.35
C VAL A 108 -14.73 12.35 -49.72
N TYR A 109 -15.89 11.89 -50.16
CA TYR A 109 -17.20 12.28 -49.62
C TYR A 109 -17.95 11.07 -49.06
N GLY A 110 -18.22 11.06 -47.75
CA GLY A 110 -19.06 10.02 -47.14
C GLY A 110 -20.44 10.01 -47.80
N GLY A 111 -21.08 11.17 -47.92
CA GLY A 111 -22.30 11.41 -48.70
C GLY A 111 -22.25 12.79 -49.36
N PHE A 112 -22.77 12.87 -50.58
CA PHE A 112 -22.85 14.13 -51.34
C PHE A 112 -24.30 14.36 -51.82
N SER A 113 -24.85 15.52 -51.53
CA SER A 113 -26.14 15.95 -52.07
C SER A 113 -26.03 17.33 -52.69
N THR A 114 -26.66 17.53 -53.88
CA THR A 114 -26.74 18.87 -54.48
C THR A 114 -27.85 19.72 -53.84
N SER A 115 -29.04 19.15 -53.64
CA SER A 115 -30.19 19.91 -53.13
C SER A 115 -30.69 19.48 -51.76
N GLY A 116 -30.59 18.19 -51.42
CA GLY A 116 -30.99 17.62 -50.13
C GLY A 116 -29.89 17.72 -49.07
N ASN A 117 -30.08 17.01 -47.97
CA ASN A 117 -29.12 16.97 -46.89
C ASN A 117 -28.09 15.82 -47.04
N ALA A 118 -26.93 15.98 -46.40
CA ALA A 118 -25.93 14.90 -46.26
C ALA A 118 -25.80 14.54 -44.78
N THR A 119 -26.45 13.45 -44.37
CA THR A 119 -26.64 13.15 -42.93
C THR A 119 -26.25 11.75 -42.55
N GLY A 120 -25.52 11.61 -41.43
CA GLY A 120 -25.15 10.33 -40.84
C GLY A 120 -24.17 9.51 -41.68
N ASN A 121 -23.45 10.13 -42.62
CA ASN A 121 -22.47 9.45 -43.46
C ASN A 121 -21.16 9.21 -42.70
N ILE A 122 -20.41 8.18 -43.09
CA ILE A 122 -19.19 7.74 -42.40
C ILE A 122 -18.03 7.67 -43.40
N VAL A 123 -16.88 8.20 -43.01
CA VAL A 123 -15.62 8.02 -43.73
C VAL A 123 -14.61 7.37 -42.79
N ASN A 124 -14.08 6.22 -43.17
CA ASN A 124 -13.07 5.48 -42.42
C ASN A 124 -11.76 5.48 -43.24
N ILE A 125 -10.68 6.02 -42.69
CA ILE A 125 -9.36 6.02 -43.32
C ILE A 125 -8.34 5.34 -42.41
N THR A 126 -7.93 4.13 -42.76
CA THR A 126 -6.90 3.38 -42.05
C THR A 126 -5.59 3.28 -42.81
N GLY A 127 -5.60 3.59 -44.12
CA GLY A 127 -4.44 3.58 -44.99
C GLY A 127 -4.72 4.36 -46.26
N GLY A 128 -3.86 4.24 -47.29
CA GLY A 128 -4.00 4.92 -48.58
C GLY A 128 -3.69 6.40 -48.57
N SER A 129 -3.84 7.06 -49.73
CA SER A 129 -3.56 8.51 -49.87
C SER A 129 -4.75 9.24 -50.48
N VAL A 130 -5.17 10.35 -49.86
CA VAL A 130 -6.29 11.17 -50.29
C VAL A 130 -5.99 12.67 -50.08
N ARG A 131 -6.75 13.58 -50.72
CA ARG A 131 -6.60 15.01 -50.52
C ARG A 131 -7.53 15.51 -49.41
N ASN A 132 -8.76 15.92 -49.75
CA ASN A 132 -9.73 16.37 -48.73
C ASN A 132 -10.67 15.24 -48.35
N VAL A 133 -11.19 15.33 -47.11
CA VAL A 133 -12.14 14.38 -46.56
C VAL A 133 -13.36 15.14 -46.03
N ASP A 134 -14.52 14.86 -46.60
CA ASP A 134 -15.79 15.37 -46.15
C ASP A 134 -16.63 14.21 -45.59
N GLY A 135 -17.00 14.27 -44.30
CA GLY A 135 -17.94 13.33 -43.73
C GLY A 135 -19.28 13.36 -44.48
N GLY A 136 -19.76 14.54 -44.78
CA GLY A 136 -20.89 14.79 -45.68
C GLY A 136 -20.78 16.15 -46.35
N ARG A 137 -21.22 16.24 -47.60
CA ARG A 137 -21.28 17.52 -48.34
C ARG A 137 -22.68 17.76 -48.89
N SER A 138 -23.24 18.93 -48.61
CA SER A 138 -24.48 19.39 -49.24
C SER A 138 -24.29 20.78 -49.85
N VAL A 139 -24.64 20.91 -51.14
CA VAL A 139 -24.55 22.23 -51.79
C VAL A 139 -25.62 23.18 -51.24
N SER A 140 -26.89 22.73 -51.13
CA SER A 140 -28.02 23.57 -50.74
C SER A 140 -28.70 23.22 -49.40
N GLY A 141 -28.46 22.02 -48.86
CA GLY A 141 -29.02 21.53 -47.58
C GLY A 141 -27.99 21.57 -46.44
N ASN A 142 -28.31 20.86 -45.38
CA ASN A 142 -27.44 20.68 -44.21
C ASN A 142 -26.49 19.47 -44.39
N ALA A 143 -25.33 19.50 -43.71
CA ALA A 143 -24.42 18.37 -43.65
C ALA A 143 -24.10 18.07 -42.17
N THR A 144 -24.90 17.20 -41.55
CA THR A 144 -24.94 17.00 -40.11
C THR A 144 -24.82 15.52 -39.70
N SER A 145 -24.41 15.27 -38.47
CA SER A 145 -24.30 13.94 -37.86
C SER A 145 -23.33 12.99 -38.60
N ASN A 146 -22.44 13.50 -39.41
CA ASN A 146 -21.46 12.72 -40.14
C ASN A 146 -20.26 12.38 -39.28
N ILE A 147 -19.56 11.27 -39.58
CA ILE A 147 -18.44 10.76 -38.82
C ILE A 147 -17.22 10.56 -39.73
N VAL A 148 -16.09 11.09 -39.31
CA VAL A 148 -14.79 10.79 -39.94
C VAL A 148 -13.92 10.06 -38.91
N ASN A 149 -13.41 8.88 -39.27
CA ASN A 149 -12.52 8.07 -38.47
C ASN A 149 -11.14 8.02 -39.14
N ILE A 150 -10.09 8.41 -38.43
CA ILE A 150 -8.70 8.39 -38.85
C ILE A 150 -7.93 7.38 -38.04
N GLY A 151 -7.44 6.31 -38.68
CA GLY A 151 -6.83 5.15 -38.03
C GLY A 151 -7.87 4.16 -37.51
N SER A 152 -7.42 3.20 -36.69
CA SER A 152 -8.25 2.22 -36.01
C SER A 152 -7.66 1.89 -34.64
N ALA A 153 -8.43 1.21 -33.81
CA ALA A 153 -7.95 0.73 -32.50
C ALA A 153 -6.85 -0.35 -32.65
N ASP A 154 -6.86 -1.11 -33.76
CA ASP A 154 -6.08 -2.34 -33.93
C ASP A 154 -4.76 -2.14 -34.65
N ALA A 155 -4.51 -0.97 -35.28
CA ALA A 155 -3.32 -0.71 -36.09
C ALA A 155 -2.91 0.77 -36.08
N ALA A 156 -1.60 1.02 -36.24
CA ALA A 156 -1.09 2.37 -36.48
C ALA A 156 -1.70 2.95 -37.78
N PHE A 157 -1.93 4.26 -37.80
CA PHE A 157 -2.39 4.93 -39.01
C PHE A 157 -1.33 4.90 -40.09
N GLY A 158 -1.62 4.23 -41.19
CA GLY A 158 -0.72 4.09 -42.34
C GLY A 158 -1.10 4.93 -43.57
N GLY A 159 -2.05 5.86 -43.41
CA GLY A 159 -2.56 6.68 -44.49
C GLY A 159 -1.90 8.06 -44.65
N SER A 160 -2.27 8.77 -45.70
CA SER A 160 -1.86 10.17 -45.95
C SER A 160 -3.08 11.03 -46.37
N ILE A 161 -3.30 12.12 -45.62
CA ILE A 161 -4.33 13.11 -45.92
C ILE A 161 -3.62 14.45 -46.12
N THR A 162 -3.63 14.96 -47.35
CA THR A 162 -2.88 16.20 -47.69
C THR A 162 -3.71 17.47 -47.58
N GLY A 163 -5.04 17.35 -47.58
CA GLY A 163 -5.99 18.48 -47.56
C GLY A 163 -6.74 18.60 -46.23
N ILE A 164 -7.91 19.19 -46.28
CA ILE A 164 -8.75 19.50 -45.13
C ILE A 164 -9.64 18.31 -44.78
N ILE A 165 -9.86 18.09 -43.50
CA ILE A 165 -10.85 17.14 -42.98
C ILE A 165 -12.05 17.95 -42.49
N ASN A 166 -13.21 17.78 -43.13
CA ASN A 166 -14.47 18.44 -42.77
C ASN A 166 -15.46 17.42 -42.19
N GLY A 167 -16.13 17.74 -41.09
CA GLY A 167 -17.28 16.96 -40.61
C GLY A 167 -18.48 17.12 -41.54
N GLY A 168 -18.76 18.34 -41.94
CA GLY A 168 -19.75 18.73 -42.96
C GLY A 168 -19.28 19.92 -43.77
N SER A 169 -19.63 19.96 -45.04
CA SER A 169 -19.31 21.07 -45.92
C SER A 169 -20.47 21.42 -46.85
N GLY A 170 -20.46 22.64 -47.37
CA GLY A 170 -21.44 23.11 -48.35
C GLY A 170 -21.20 24.56 -48.76
N THR A 171 -22.05 25.10 -49.61
CA THR A 171 -21.86 26.43 -50.23
C THR A 171 -22.96 27.42 -49.89
N THR A 172 -24.07 27.00 -49.30
CA THR A 172 -25.23 27.84 -49.00
C THR A 172 -25.12 28.45 -47.62
N TYR A 173 -25.20 29.76 -47.55
CA TYR A 173 -25.19 30.50 -46.29
C TYR A 173 -26.41 30.15 -45.41
N GLY A 174 -26.20 30.10 -44.10
CA GLY A 174 -27.26 29.78 -43.11
C GLY A 174 -27.63 28.32 -42.97
N LYS A 175 -26.91 27.42 -43.63
CA LYS A 175 -27.05 25.95 -43.44
C LYS A 175 -26.15 25.43 -42.34
N ASP A 176 -26.58 24.33 -41.74
CA ASP A 176 -25.83 23.68 -40.69
C ASP A 176 -24.85 22.66 -41.27
N TYR A 177 -23.57 22.89 -41.05
CA TYR A 177 -22.51 21.99 -41.48
C TYR A 177 -21.71 21.41 -40.29
N ARG A 178 -22.19 21.59 -39.06
CA ARG A 178 -21.43 21.24 -37.86
C ARG A 178 -22.19 20.28 -36.90
N THR A 179 -23.49 20.49 -36.70
CA THR A 179 -24.26 19.76 -35.65
C THR A 179 -24.14 18.27 -35.81
N GLY A 180 -23.73 17.60 -34.71
CA GLY A 180 -23.59 16.16 -34.62
C GLY A 180 -22.41 15.54 -35.36
N ASN A 181 -21.62 16.33 -36.13
CA ASN A 181 -20.45 15.85 -36.86
C ASN A 181 -19.33 15.49 -35.87
N LYS A 182 -18.69 14.32 -36.08
CA LYS A 182 -17.65 13.79 -35.20
C LYS A 182 -16.37 13.44 -35.96
N LEU A 183 -15.24 13.80 -35.39
CA LEU A 183 -13.92 13.31 -35.80
C LEU A 183 -13.40 12.37 -34.73
N ASN A 184 -13.03 11.16 -35.11
CA ASN A 184 -12.33 10.20 -34.23
C ASN A 184 -10.91 10.01 -34.78
N VAL A 185 -9.90 10.16 -33.90
CA VAL A 185 -8.49 10.03 -34.25
C VAL A 185 -7.89 8.91 -33.38
N TYR A 186 -7.47 7.83 -34.03
CA TYR A 186 -6.95 6.61 -33.40
C TYR A 186 -5.43 6.46 -33.49
N GLY A 187 -4.72 7.41 -34.02
CA GLY A 187 -3.26 7.35 -34.20
C GLY A 187 -2.68 8.70 -34.54
N ASN A 188 -1.35 8.75 -34.72
CA ASN A 188 -0.69 9.95 -35.14
C ASN A 188 -0.96 10.19 -36.64
N ALA A 189 -1.60 11.28 -36.96
CA ALA A 189 -2.00 11.64 -38.33
C ALA A 189 -1.63 13.11 -38.68
N SER A 190 -1.67 13.45 -39.96
CA SER A 190 -1.53 14.82 -40.42
C SER A 190 -2.58 15.18 -41.49
N ALA A 191 -2.96 16.45 -41.53
CA ALA A 191 -3.85 17.03 -42.52
C ALA A 191 -3.51 18.52 -42.72
N ALA A 192 -4.07 19.18 -43.76
CA ALA A 192 -3.93 20.62 -43.86
C ALA A 192 -4.66 21.30 -42.70
N ASN A 193 -5.96 21.02 -42.50
CA ASN A 193 -6.78 21.61 -41.45
C ASN A 193 -7.95 20.68 -41.08
N ILE A 194 -8.69 21.05 -40.02
CA ILE A 194 -9.95 20.41 -39.62
C ILE A 194 -11.04 21.47 -39.50
N ARG A 195 -12.28 21.16 -39.92
CA ARG A 195 -13.42 22.09 -39.88
C ARG A 195 -14.74 21.38 -39.59
N SER A 196 -15.70 22.11 -39.06
CA SER A 196 -17.11 21.70 -38.97
C SER A 196 -17.37 20.43 -38.14
N PHE A 197 -16.65 20.26 -37.05
CA PHE A 197 -16.89 19.20 -36.09
C PHE A 197 -17.54 19.74 -34.81
N ALA A 198 -18.60 19.06 -34.35
CA ALA A 198 -19.20 19.30 -33.04
C ALA A 198 -18.45 18.58 -31.93
N LYS A 199 -17.78 17.44 -32.25
CA LYS A 199 -16.95 16.70 -31.33
C LYS A 199 -15.70 16.17 -32.04
N ILE A 200 -14.58 16.21 -31.33
CA ILE A 200 -13.30 15.60 -31.77
C ILE A 200 -12.85 14.67 -30.65
N ASN A 201 -12.74 13.40 -30.95
CA ASN A 201 -12.37 12.36 -30.02
C ASN A 201 -10.98 11.83 -30.37
N PHE A 202 -10.09 11.80 -29.40
CA PHE A 202 -8.76 11.23 -29.50
C PHE A 202 -8.72 9.94 -28.70
N HIS A 203 -8.36 8.84 -29.38
CA HIS A 203 -8.39 7.50 -28.80
C HIS A 203 -6.96 7.00 -28.59
N PHE A 204 -6.58 6.80 -27.32
CA PHE A 204 -5.30 6.18 -26.97
C PHE A 204 -5.35 4.69 -27.19
N ASN A 205 -4.40 4.15 -27.89
CA ASN A 205 -4.16 2.73 -28.05
C ASN A 205 -2.65 2.42 -28.10
N ALA A 206 -2.28 1.15 -28.15
CA ALA A 206 -0.89 0.70 -28.17
C ALA A 206 -0.06 1.23 -29.36
N HIS A 207 -0.70 1.72 -30.41
CA HIS A 207 -0.06 2.19 -31.65
C HIS A 207 0.16 3.71 -31.69
N VAL A 208 -0.32 4.46 -30.71
CA VAL A 208 -0.12 5.90 -30.64
C VAL A 208 1.30 6.20 -30.12
N ASN A 209 2.08 6.92 -30.94
CA ASN A 209 3.33 7.48 -30.44
C ASN A 209 3.05 8.69 -29.55
N GLN A 210 3.16 8.50 -28.27
CA GLN A 210 2.85 9.50 -27.26
C GLN A 210 3.81 10.71 -27.24
N SER A 211 4.98 10.60 -27.89
CA SER A 211 5.91 11.72 -28.05
C SER A 211 5.59 12.62 -29.26
N ALA A 212 4.68 12.20 -30.12
CA ALA A 212 4.21 12.97 -31.27
C ALA A 212 2.79 13.51 -31.04
N SER A 213 2.40 14.50 -31.84
CA SER A 213 1.02 14.99 -31.86
C SER A 213 0.07 13.93 -32.40
N PHE A 214 -1.13 13.81 -31.82
CA PHE A 214 -2.18 12.97 -32.40
C PHE A 214 -2.58 13.44 -33.80
N LEU A 215 -2.80 14.74 -33.93
CA LEU A 215 -3.13 15.35 -35.24
C LEU A 215 -2.26 16.59 -35.45
N THR A 216 -1.44 16.53 -36.48
CA THR A 216 -0.63 17.67 -36.95
C THR A 216 -1.32 18.36 -38.11
N LEU A 217 -1.52 19.66 -37.99
CA LEU A 217 -2.10 20.50 -39.04
C LEU A 217 -1.02 21.39 -39.68
N ASN A 218 -1.08 21.50 -41.03
CA ASN A 218 -0.06 22.15 -41.82
C ASN A 218 -0.57 23.40 -42.58
N ASP A 219 -1.76 23.91 -42.22
CA ASP A 219 -2.34 25.08 -42.83
C ASP A 219 -1.90 26.37 -42.12
N GLY A 220 -1.22 27.25 -42.83
CA GLY A 220 -0.83 28.59 -42.34
C GLY A 220 -2.00 29.54 -42.01
N GLY A 221 -3.21 29.24 -42.49
CA GLY A 221 -4.41 30.05 -42.26
C GLY A 221 -5.03 29.90 -40.85
N GLY A 222 -4.50 28.99 -40.05
CA GLY A 222 -4.98 28.77 -38.70
C GLY A 222 -6.17 27.81 -38.60
N THR A 223 -6.43 27.34 -37.38
CA THR A 223 -7.48 26.38 -37.03
C THR A 223 -8.36 26.95 -35.93
N MET A 224 -9.68 26.86 -36.07
CA MET A 224 -10.63 27.28 -35.05
C MET A 224 -11.29 26.04 -34.41
N ILE A 225 -11.27 26.00 -33.12
CA ILE A 225 -12.01 25.04 -32.25
C ILE A 225 -13.02 25.89 -31.47
N GLU A 226 -14.28 25.51 -31.46
CA GLU A 226 -15.32 26.30 -30.78
C GLU A 226 -15.11 26.31 -29.26
N SER A 227 -14.85 25.15 -28.68
CA SER A 227 -14.61 25.01 -27.25
C SER A 227 -13.70 23.80 -26.95
N LEU A 228 -12.90 23.90 -25.89
CA LEU A 228 -12.21 22.72 -25.33
C LEU A 228 -13.19 21.63 -24.81
N ASN A 229 -14.47 21.98 -24.60
CA ASN A 229 -15.51 21.02 -24.28
C ASN A 229 -15.86 20.10 -25.45
N ASP A 230 -15.53 20.47 -26.66
CA ASP A 230 -15.77 19.66 -27.86
C ASP A 230 -14.69 18.60 -28.08
N LEU A 231 -13.59 18.67 -27.33
CA LEU A 231 -12.52 17.68 -27.34
C LEU A 231 -12.75 16.63 -26.29
N ASN A 232 -12.71 15.36 -26.69
CA ASN A 232 -12.69 14.22 -25.78
C ASN A 232 -11.41 13.42 -25.95
N VAL A 233 -10.92 12.87 -24.87
CA VAL A 233 -9.76 11.97 -24.85
C VAL A 233 -10.17 10.74 -24.06
N ASP A 234 -10.02 9.56 -24.63
CA ASP A 234 -10.13 8.31 -23.90
C ASP A 234 -8.73 7.76 -23.64
N GLY A 235 -8.57 7.10 -22.52
CA GLY A 235 -7.30 6.61 -22.03
C GLY A 235 -6.66 7.52 -20.99
N GLU A 236 -5.75 6.92 -20.23
CA GLU A 236 -4.98 7.57 -19.18
C GLU A 236 -3.57 7.82 -19.66
N HIS A 237 -3.04 8.98 -19.37
CA HIS A 237 -1.71 9.34 -19.82
C HIS A 237 -1.03 10.25 -18.81
N GLY A 238 -0.14 9.69 -18.03
CA GLY A 238 0.52 10.34 -16.91
C GLY A 238 1.54 11.43 -17.25
N ARG A 239 1.48 11.99 -18.44
CA ARG A 239 2.34 13.11 -18.84
C ARG A 239 1.61 14.04 -19.81
N LYS A 240 2.17 15.23 -20.04
CA LYS A 240 1.64 16.16 -21.01
C LYS A 240 1.85 15.65 -22.44
N GLY A 241 0.76 15.35 -23.13
CA GLY A 241 0.73 14.97 -24.55
C GLY A 241 0.18 16.09 -25.43
N VAL A 242 0.38 15.98 -26.75
CA VAL A 242 -0.14 16.95 -27.73
C VAL A 242 -1.27 16.30 -28.53
N LEU A 243 -2.49 16.81 -28.37
CA LEU A 243 -3.65 16.37 -29.14
C LEU A 243 -3.64 16.95 -30.55
N LEU A 244 -3.50 18.26 -30.64
CA LEU A 244 -3.56 19.01 -31.89
C LEU A 244 -2.38 19.98 -31.96
N GLN A 245 -1.69 20.00 -33.09
CA GLN A 245 -0.61 20.95 -33.36
C GLN A 245 -0.84 21.62 -34.72
N ASN A 246 -0.70 22.95 -34.78
CA ASN A 246 -0.62 23.69 -36.04
C ASN A 246 0.62 24.61 -36.02
N THR A 247 1.74 24.13 -36.56
CA THR A 247 3.00 24.87 -36.50
C THR A 247 3.09 26.06 -37.49
N PRO A 248 2.64 25.95 -38.74
CA PRO A 248 2.67 27.09 -39.66
C PRO A 248 1.60 28.13 -39.33
N GLY A 249 0.46 27.71 -38.77
CA GLY A 249 -0.65 28.57 -38.37
C GLY A 249 -0.79 28.74 -36.85
N SER A 250 -1.98 29.05 -36.41
CA SER A 250 -2.37 29.17 -35.01
C SER A 250 -3.65 28.38 -34.71
N ILE A 251 -3.88 28.05 -33.44
CA ILE A 251 -5.12 27.47 -32.99
C ILE A 251 -5.87 28.50 -32.14
N THR A 252 -7.10 28.80 -32.52
CA THR A 252 -8.00 29.70 -31.81
C THR A 252 -9.11 28.90 -31.15
N ILE A 253 -9.43 29.21 -29.89
CA ILE A 253 -10.59 28.69 -29.19
C ILE A 253 -11.65 29.79 -29.19
N ALA A 254 -12.80 29.54 -29.82
CA ALA A 254 -13.80 30.58 -30.07
C ALA A 254 -14.47 31.10 -28.81
N ASP A 255 -14.67 30.24 -27.77
CA ASP A 255 -15.20 30.65 -26.47
C ASP A 255 -14.17 31.36 -25.58
N GLY A 256 -12.93 31.50 -26.01
CA GLY A 256 -11.85 32.18 -25.29
C GLY A 256 -11.26 31.40 -24.10
N GLN A 257 -11.78 30.22 -23.76
CA GLN A 257 -11.28 29.39 -22.64
C GLN A 257 -10.08 28.57 -23.09
N ASN A 258 -8.89 28.96 -22.66
CA ASN A 258 -7.63 28.28 -23.04
C ASN A 258 -7.25 27.11 -22.18
N ARG A 259 -7.95 26.86 -21.06
CA ARG A 259 -7.73 25.71 -20.15
C ARG A 259 -9.06 25.13 -19.69
N ARG A 260 -9.16 23.82 -19.69
CA ARG A 260 -10.32 23.07 -19.21
C ARG A 260 -9.89 21.89 -18.38
N ILE A 261 -10.50 21.74 -17.21
CA ILE A 261 -10.37 20.54 -16.36
C ILE A 261 -11.70 19.80 -16.42
N LYS A 262 -11.65 18.52 -16.76
CA LYS A 262 -12.77 17.58 -16.68
C LYS A 262 -12.45 16.56 -15.61
N THR A 263 -13.34 16.37 -14.64
CA THR A 263 -13.17 15.40 -13.55
C THR A 263 -14.38 14.46 -13.54
N SER A 264 -14.12 13.18 -13.43
CA SER A 264 -15.10 12.14 -13.10
C SER A 264 -14.81 11.60 -11.69
N ASP A 265 -15.48 10.52 -11.27
CA ASP A 265 -15.31 9.97 -9.91
C ASP A 265 -13.90 9.42 -9.64
N ASP A 266 -13.18 9.04 -10.68
CA ASP A 266 -11.89 8.37 -10.57
C ASP A 266 -10.78 8.95 -11.48
N LYS A 267 -11.13 9.87 -12.38
CA LYS A 267 -10.22 10.40 -13.40
C LYS A 267 -10.31 11.92 -13.55
N GLU A 268 -9.18 12.52 -13.89
CA GLU A 268 -9.08 13.92 -14.29
C GLU A 268 -8.42 14.03 -15.66
N LEU A 269 -8.91 14.97 -16.45
CA LEU A 269 -8.38 15.33 -17.75
C LEU A 269 -8.21 16.84 -17.82
N ILE A 270 -7.00 17.29 -18.11
CA ILE A 270 -6.65 18.69 -18.28
C ILE A 270 -6.39 18.93 -19.77
N LEU A 271 -7.13 19.83 -20.36
CA LEU A 271 -6.95 20.32 -21.73
C LEU A 271 -6.45 21.75 -21.66
N GLU A 272 -5.39 22.06 -22.42
CA GLU A 272 -4.80 23.38 -22.38
C GLU A 272 -4.27 23.81 -23.76
N LYS A 273 -4.59 25.01 -24.17
CA LYS A 273 -3.97 25.65 -25.34
C LYS A 273 -2.63 26.25 -24.92
N SER A 274 -1.57 25.96 -25.67
CA SER A 274 -0.24 26.51 -25.42
C SER A 274 -0.21 28.06 -25.57
N THR A 275 0.70 28.70 -24.86
CA THR A 275 0.87 30.17 -24.86
C THR A 275 1.27 30.74 -26.22
N ASP A 276 1.95 29.95 -27.05
CA ASP A 276 2.30 30.31 -28.44
C ASP A 276 1.15 30.10 -29.44
N ASN A 277 -0.02 29.66 -28.99
CA ASN A 277 -1.19 29.29 -29.76
C ASN A 277 -0.95 28.20 -30.84
N LYS A 278 0.05 27.38 -30.70
CA LYS A 278 0.42 26.34 -31.68
C LYS A 278 -0.13 24.96 -31.36
N LYS A 279 -0.49 24.71 -30.08
CA LYS A 279 -0.83 23.37 -29.61
C LYS A 279 -2.05 23.39 -28.70
N ILE A 280 -2.80 22.28 -28.72
CA ILE A 280 -3.69 21.88 -27.65
C ILE A 280 -3.06 20.65 -27.01
N THR A 281 -2.78 20.73 -25.72
CA THR A 281 -2.17 19.67 -24.92
C THR A 281 -3.21 19.07 -23.99
N TYR A 282 -2.91 17.88 -23.49
CA TYR A 282 -3.71 17.23 -22.46
C TYR A 282 -2.82 16.51 -21.45
N GLU A 283 -3.36 16.33 -20.26
CA GLU A 283 -2.85 15.47 -19.23
C GLU A 283 -4.03 14.69 -18.64
N GLY A 284 -3.91 13.38 -18.56
CA GLY A 284 -4.97 12.51 -18.02
C GLY A 284 -4.42 11.62 -16.92
N TYR A 285 -5.10 11.62 -15.76
CA TYR A 285 -4.69 10.85 -14.60
C TYR A 285 -5.88 10.11 -13.99
N ARG A 286 -5.63 8.87 -13.55
CA ARG A 286 -6.52 8.16 -12.63
C ARG A 286 -6.07 8.49 -11.21
N PHE A 287 -6.99 8.94 -10.37
CA PHE A 287 -6.69 9.24 -8.96
C PHE A 287 -7.37 8.28 -7.98
N ALA A 288 -8.31 7.45 -8.42
CA ALA A 288 -8.97 6.49 -7.54
C ALA A 288 -9.14 5.11 -8.17
N ASN A 289 -9.19 4.07 -7.32
CA ASN A 289 -9.51 2.68 -7.67
C ASN A 289 -8.58 2.06 -8.73
N ALA A 290 -7.33 2.50 -8.83
CA ALA A 290 -6.35 1.88 -9.73
C ALA A 290 -5.87 0.55 -9.15
N THR A 291 -5.80 -0.48 -10.02
CA THR A 291 -5.30 -1.82 -9.67
C THR A 291 -3.97 -2.14 -10.34
N GLU A 292 -3.57 -1.35 -11.33
CA GLU A 292 -2.33 -1.51 -12.08
C GLU A 292 -1.46 -0.25 -11.95
N PRO A 293 -0.14 -0.41 -11.84
CA PRO A 293 0.77 0.72 -11.75
C PRO A 293 0.91 1.43 -13.12
N THR A 294 0.90 2.75 -13.10
CA THR A 294 1.25 3.59 -14.25
C THR A 294 2.69 4.08 -14.08
N THR A 295 3.56 3.76 -15.03
CA THR A 295 4.97 4.19 -15.02
C THR A 295 5.24 5.15 -16.17
N VAL A 296 5.83 6.29 -15.87
CA VAL A 296 6.17 7.31 -16.86
C VAL A 296 7.57 7.87 -16.56
N THR A 297 8.37 8.00 -17.63
CA THR A 297 9.64 8.73 -17.56
C THR A 297 9.44 10.15 -18.08
N GLU A 298 9.69 11.15 -17.23
CA GLU A 298 9.54 12.56 -17.56
C GLU A 298 10.80 13.32 -17.12
N SER A 299 11.38 14.09 -18.03
CA SER A 299 12.63 14.82 -17.78
C SER A 299 13.77 13.96 -17.22
N GLY A 300 13.83 12.70 -17.63
CA GLY A 300 14.81 11.72 -17.17
C GLY A 300 14.48 11.00 -15.86
N LEU A 301 13.37 11.35 -15.19
CA LEU A 301 12.90 10.70 -13.96
C LEU A 301 11.77 9.70 -14.26
N THR A 302 11.90 8.50 -13.73
CA THR A 302 10.90 7.43 -13.85
C THR A 302 10.03 7.40 -12.60
N SER A 303 8.78 7.88 -12.71
CA SER A 303 7.79 7.83 -11.64
C SER A 303 6.74 6.77 -11.91
N THR A 304 6.38 6.03 -10.87
CA THR A 304 5.34 5.00 -10.91
C THR A 304 4.29 5.29 -9.84
N TRP A 305 3.03 5.22 -10.19
CA TRP A 305 1.93 5.46 -9.25
C TRP A 305 0.74 4.53 -9.48
N GLY A 306 -0.03 4.29 -8.43
CA GLY A 306 -1.38 3.75 -8.53
C GLY A 306 -2.36 4.84 -8.92
N GLY A 307 -2.55 5.84 -8.05
CA GLY A 307 -3.35 7.01 -8.34
C GLY A 307 -2.54 8.30 -8.35
N ARG A 308 -2.88 9.22 -9.27
CA ARG A 308 -2.28 10.55 -9.33
C ARG A 308 -3.33 11.62 -9.61
N SER A 309 -3.22 12.76 -8.91
CA SER A 309 -3.90 14.01 -9.24
C SER A 309 -2.91 15.16 -9.28
N VAL A 310 -3.02 16.00 -10.27
CA VAL A 310 -2.23 17.24 -10.41
C VAL A 310 -3.09 18.50 -10.21
N VAL A 311 -4.38 18.33 -9.96
CA VAL A 311 -5.32 19.43 -9.71
C VAL A 311 -5.96 19.35 -8.32
N GLY A 312 -5.46 18.48 -7.44
CA GLY A 312 -5.88 18.36 -6.05
C GLY A 312 -7.09 17.47 -5.81
N ASN A 313 -7.47 16.56 -6.71
CA ASN A 313 -8.42 15.49 -6.36
C ASN A 313 -7.75 14.51 -5.43
N SER A 314 -8.47 14.05 -4.40
CA SER A 314 -7.91 13.08 -3.46
C SER A 314 -7.60 11.75 -4.13
N THR A 315 -6.35 11.27 -3.96
CA THR A 315 -5.98 9.93 -4.40
C THR A 315 -6.44 8.90 -3.39
N ARG A 316 -7.21 7.88 -3.85
CA ARG A 316 -7.87 6.95 -2.92
C ARG A 316 -8.11 5.55 -3.47
N HIS A 317 -8.06 4.56 -2.58
CA HIS A 317 -8.39 3.16 -2.85
C HIS A 317 -7.60 2.55 -4.02
N ASN A 318 -6.40 3.06 -4.29
CA ASN A 318 -5.52 2.49 -5.30
C ASN A 318 -4.79 1.31 -4.69
N LYS A 319 -4.69 0.21 -5.45
CA LYS A 319 -4.03 -1.02 -4.98
C LYS A 319 -3.14 -1.56 -6.08
N ILE A 320 -1.84 -1.37 -5.93
CA ILE A 320 -0.87 -1.74 -6.96
C ILE A 320 0.24 -2.62 -6.42
N THR A 321 0.80 -3.44 -7.32
CA THR A 321 2.01 -4.21 -7.07
C THR A 321 3.05 -3.86 -8.13
N VAL A 322 4.27 -3.51 -7.69
CA VAL A 322 5.40 -3.22 -8.59
C VAL A 322 6.42 -4.36 -8.44
N GLY A 323 6.58 -5.15 -9.51
CA GLY A 323 7.38 -6.37 -9.52
C GLY A 323 8.65 -6.31 -10.36
N SER A 324 8.92 -5.21 -11.07
CA SER A 324 10.11 -5.08 -11.93
C SER A 324 10.41 -3.62 -12.26
N GLY A 325 11.62 -3.36 -12.70
CA GLY A 325 12.06 -2.06 -13.24
C GLY A 325 12.87 -1.23 -12.24
N THR A 326 13.44 -0.13 -12.76
CA THR A 326 14.10 0.91 -11.99
C THR A 326 13.24 2.16 -12.00
N HIS A 327 12.96 2.68 -10.82
CA HIS A 327 12.08 3.82 -10.60
C HIS A 327 12.78 4.85 -9.72
N ASP A 328 12.61 6.14 -10.01
CA ASP A 328 13.05 7.18 -9.07
C ASP A 328 12.12 7.20 -7.85
N ASN A 329 10.80 7.17 -8.08
CA ASN A 329 9.84 7.07 -6.98
C ASN A 329 8.64 6.19 -7.35
N ILE A 330 8.10 5.52 -6.34
CA ILE A 330 6.86 4.75 -6.44
C ILE A 330 5.83 5.29 -5.44
N TYR A 331 4.59 5.52 -5.88
CA TYR A 331 3.50 6.07 -5.08
C TYR A 331 2.26 5.18 -5.14
N GLY A 332 1.70 4.80 -4.02
CA GLY A 332 0.35 4.24 -3.97
C GLY A 332 -0.69 5.28 -4.40
N GLY A 333 -0.64 6.49 -3.80
CA GLY A 333 -1.39 7.66 -4.22
C GLY A 333 -0.53 8.92 -4.18
N TRP A 334 -0.64 9.75 -5.21
CA TRP A 334 0.07 11.03 -5.30
C TRP A 334 -0.90 12.18 -5.61
N THR A 335 -1.18 13.00 -4.60
CA THR A 335 -2.03 14.19 -4.71
C THR A 335 -1.16 15.45 -4.73
N ALA A 336 -1.31 16.25 -5.78
CA ALA A 336 -0.63 17.54 -5.94
C ALA A 336 -1.58 18.58 -6.56
N GLY A 337 -1.23 19.87 -6.48
CA GLY A 337 -1.95 20.98 -7.09
C GLY A 337 -2.78 21.81 -6.10
N ALA A 338 -3.30 22.94 -6.57
CA ALA A 338 -4.13 23.85 -5.79
C ALA A 338 -5.60 23.51 -6.01
N GLY A 339 -6.19 22.80 -5.09
CA GLY A 339 -7.61 22.46 -4.93
C GLY A 339 -8.55 22.57 -6.13
N THR A 340 -9.37 21.55 -6.29
CA THR A 340 -10.48 21.56 -7.25
C THR A 340 -11.76 22.06 -6.55
N THR A 341 -12.85 22.21 -7.33
CA THR A 341 -14.20 22.40 -6.78
C THR A 341 -14.81 21.11 -6.23
N ALA A 342 -14.05 20.00 -6.24
CA ALA A 342 -14.49 18.70 -5.71
C ALA A 342 -14.69 18.74 -4.20
N THR A 343 -15.67 18.00 -3.69
CA THR A 343 -15.93 17.83 -2.26
C THR A 343 -14.87 17.00 -1.55
N ASP A 344 -14.20 16.09 -2.29
CA ASP A 344 -13.10 15.26 -1.83
C ASP A 344 -11.81 15.70 -2.51
N LYS A 345 -11.01 16.48 -1.82
CA LYS A 345 -9.83 17.13 -2.38
C LYS A 345 -8.63 17.09 -1.43
N ASP A 346 -7.48 17.23 -2.04
CA ASP A 346 -6.17 17.45 -1.40
C ASP A 346 -5.62 16.27 -0.60
N ASN A 347 -6.35 15.16 -0.41
CA ASN A 347 -5.92 14.05 0.42
C ASN A 347 -5.30 12.89 -0.38
N SER A 348 -4.56 12.03 0.32
CA SER A 348 -4.12 10.72 -0.17
C SER A 348 -4.47 9.68 0.88
N TYR A 349 -5.46 8.81 0.62
CA TYR A 349 -5.96 7.90 1.64
C TYR A 349 -6.33 6.51 1.12
N LYS A 350 -6.14 5.49 1.97
CA LYS A 350 -6.46 4.08 1.69
C LYS A 350 -5.83 3.57 0.39
N ASN A 351 -4.63 4.05 0.06
CA ASN A 351 -3.87 3.53 -1.05
C ASN A 351 -2.95 2.41 -0.55
N GLU A 352 -2.86 1.35 -1.33
CA GLU A 352 -2.02 0.20 -1.04
C GLU A 352 -0.96 0.05 -2.15
N VAL A 353 0.32 -0.01 -1.76
CA VAL A 353 1.43 -0.29 -2.67
C VAL A 353 2.25 -1.45 -2.15
N THR A 354 2.51 -2.42 -3.01
CA THR A 354 3.39 -3.56 -2.73
C THR A 354 4.59 -3.53 -3.67
N LEU A 355 5.79 -3.59 -3.09
CA LEU A 355 7.05 -3.82 -3.80
C LEU A 355 7.38 -5.32 -3.67
N ASP A 356 7.33 -6.06 -4.78
CA ASP A 356 7.49 -7.52 -4.79
C ASP A 356 8.27 -8.02 -6.02
N GLY A 357 9.47 -7.50 -6.22
CA GLY A 357 10.36 -7.93 -7.31
C GLY A 357 11.83 -7.86 -6.90
N SER A 358 12.55 -8.98 -6.94
CA SER A 358 13.96 -9.06 -6.52
C SER A 358 14.91 -8.15 -7.33
N GLY A 359 14.54 -7.78 -8.55
CA GLY A 359 15.28 -6.85 -9.41
C GLY A 359 14.70 -5.42 -9.43
N THR A 360 13.65 -5.14 -8.66
CA THR A 360 13.02 -3.82 -8.62
C THR A 360 13.80 -2.88 -7.72
N THR A 361 14.11 -1.68 -8.22
CA THR A 361 14.82 -0.64 -7.46
C THR A 361 14.04 0.67 -7.52
N THR A 362 13.96 1.36 -6.40
CA THR A 362 13.39 2.71 -6.32
C THR A 362 14.15 3.56 -5.30
N ASP A 363 14.19 4.87 -5.51
CA ASP A 363 14.74 5.78 -4.51
C ASP A 363 13.79 5.91 -3.33
N ASN A 364 12.52 6.26 -3.58
CA ASN A 364 11.53 6.35 -2.52
C ASN A 364 10.26 5.54 -2.85
N LEU A 365 9.64 5.02 -1.80
CA LEU A 365 8.39 4.28 -1.86
C LEU A 365 7.37 4.91 -0.91
N TYR A 366 6.27 5.41 -1.44
CA TYR A 366 5.22 6.10 -0.71
C TYR A 366 3.89 5.34 -0.77
N GLY A 367 3.24 5.13 0.37
CA GLY A 367 1.85 4.68 0.41
C GLY A 367 0.91 5.79 -0.05
N GLY A 368 0.99 6.95 0.60
CA GLY A 368 0.31 8.18 0.21
C GLY A 368 1.25 9.38 0.24
N TYR A 369 1.23 10.18 -0.81
CA TYR A 369 2.02 11.40 -0.93
C TYR A 369 1.13 12.60 -1.26
N VAL A 370 1.25 13.66 -0.47
CA VAL A 370 0.46 14.89 -0.60
C VAL A 370 1.38 16.10 -0.72
N ASP A 371 1.21 16.84 -1.80
CA ASP A 371 1.94 18.08 -2.10
C ASP A 371 0.96 19.27 -2.26
N THR A 372 0.06 19.41 -1.27
CA THR A 372 -0.91 20.49 -1.13
C THR A 372 -0.81 21.10 0.26
N ASP A 373 -1.32 22.33 0.47
CA ASP A 373 -1.12 23.08 1.71
C ASP A 373 -1.89 22.50 2.93
N ALA A 374 -3.05 21.88 2.70
CA ALA A 374 -3.93 21.38 3.76
C ALA A 374 -4.32 19.91 3.62
N GLY A 375 -3.80 19.21 2.61
CA GLY A 375 -4.17 17.83 2.33
C GLY A 375 -3.52 16.85 3.30
N ASN A 376 -4.23 15.76 3.59
CA ASN A 376 -3.85 14.74 4.56
C ASN A 376 -3.37 13.45 3.88
N ALA A 377 -2.46 12.73 4.52
CA ALA A 377 -2.05 11.39 4.13
C ALA A 377 -2.53 10.38 5.19
N GLU A 378 -3.57 9.59 4.88
CA GLU A 378 -4.27 8.80 5.90
C GLU A 378 -4.55 7.36 5.45
N GLU A 379 -4.39 6.40 6.37
CA GLU A 379 -4.75 4.99 6.18
C GLU A 379 -4.09 4.34 4.93
N ASN A 380 -2.95 4.83 4.47
CA ASN A 380 -2.23 4.23 3.35
C ASN A 380 -1.36 3.07 3.83
N THR A 381 -1.17 2.08 2.97
CA THR A 381 -0.39 0.88 3.30
C THR A 381 0.75 0.68 2.30
N VAL A 382 1.95 0.47 2.83
CA VAL A 382 3.12 0.04 2.08
C VAL A 382 3.51 -1.35 2.52
N THR A 383 3.77 -2.24 1.55
CA THR A 383 4.32 -3.58 1.81
C THR A 383 5.57 -3.79 0.98
N VAL A 384 6.69 -4.11 1.63
CA VAL A 384 7.94 -4.51 0.97
C VAL A 384 8.19 -5.98 1.25
N LYS A 385 8.13 -6.81 0.20
CA LYS A 385 8.44 -8.23 0.25
C LYS A 385 9.80 -8.53 -0.38
N ASN A 386 10.11 -7.86 -1.48
CA ASN A 386 11.37 -7.99 -2.22
C ASN A 386 11.71 -6.63 -2.86
N GLY A 387 12.92 -6.50 -3.41
CA GLY A 387 13.39 -5.29 -4.11
C GLY A 387 14.24 -4.38 -3.23
N THR A 388 14.64 -3.24 -3.77
CA THR A 388 15.55 -2.29 -3.12
C THR A 388 14.93 -0.90 -3.07
N VAL A 389 14.86 -0.30 -1.87
CA VAL A 389 14.52 1.10 -1.66
C VAL A 389 15.77 1.82 -1.14
N THR A 390 16.36 2.65 -1.98
CA THR A 390 17.70 3.22 -1.72
C THR A 390 17.68 4.38 -0.74
N THR A 391 16.61 5.17 -0.69
CA THR A 391 16.51 6.36 0.16
C THR A 391 15.53 6.18 1.31
N ALA A 392 14.22 6.01 1.04
CA ALA A 392 13.26 5.84 2.13
C ALA A 392 11.92 5.22 1.73
N VAL A 393 11.29 4.55 2.70
CA VAL A 393 9.90 4.08 2.67
C VAL A 393 9.06 5.00 3.56
N TYR A 394 7.92 5.44 3.06
CA TYR A 394 6.94 6.27 3.76
C TYR A 394 5.56 5.64 3.70
N GLY A 395 4.92 5.39 4.84
CA GLY A 395 3.52 4.98 4.89
C GLY A 395 2.61 6.09 4.35
N GLY A 396 2.76 7.31 4.88
CA GLY A 396 2.12 8.53 4.41
C GLY A 396 3.03 9.75 4.52
N THR A 397 2.86 10.72 3.62
CA THR A 397 3.70 11.91 3.58
C THR A 397 2.93 13.17 3.18
N THR A 398 3.12 14.27 3.94
CA THR A 398 2.78 15.63 3.50
C THR A 398 4.05 16.44 3.28
N ASN A 399 4.23 16.98 2.06
CA ASN A 399 5.52 17.52 1.61
C ASN A 399 5.64 19.05 1.69
N LYS A 400 4.57 19.77 1.96
CA LYS A 400 4.59 21.25 2.05
C LYS A 400 5.13 21.72 3.40
N VAL A 401 6.22 22.49 3.39
CA VAL A 401 6.85 23.05 4.59
C VAL A 401 5.92 23.99 5.38
N ALA A 402 5.09 24.77 4.69
CA ALA A 402 4.06 25.61 5.30
C ALA A 402 2.72 24.88 5.50
N GLY A 403 2.64 23.59 5.13
CA GLY A 403 1.41 22.81 5.16
C GLY A 403 0.95 22.47 6.57
N THR A 404 -0.38 22.32 6.72
CA THR A 404 -1.05 21.97 7.99
C THR A 404 -1.68 20.58 7.96
N GLY A 405 -1.59 19.88 6.81
CA GLY A 405 -2.16 18.54 6.62
C GLY A 405 -1.54 17.50 7.55
N TYR A 406 -2.38 16.66 8.17
CA TYR A 406 -1.94 15.58 9.05
C TYR A 406 -1.55 14.31 8.31
N VAL A 407 -0.76 13.46 8.98
CA VAL A 407 -0.35 12.13 8.50
C VAL A 407 -0.73 11.09 9.53
N LYS A 408 -1.74 10.26 9.23
CA LYS A 408 -2.37 9.46 10.27
C LYS A 408 -2.71 8.03 9.83
N LYS A 409 -2.52 7.06 10.76
CA LYS A 409 -2.91 5.65 10.57
C LYS A 409 -2.32 4.98 9.32
N ASN A 410 -1.16 5.42 8.87
CA ASN A 410 -0.49 4.77 7.76
C ASN A 410 0.31 3.56 8.25
N ILE A 411 0.41 2.53 7.41
CA ILE A 411 1.02 1.25 7.77
C ILE A 411 2.18 0.95 6.82
N VAL A 412 3.32 0.56 7.39
CA VAL A 412 4.48 0.06 6.64
C VAL A 412 4.80 -1.35 7.12
N ASN A 413 4.72 -2.34 6.21
CA ASN A 413 5.04 -3.74 6.46
C ASN A 413 6.27 -4.16 5.64
N ILE A 414 7.33 -4.61 6.30
CA ILE A 414 8.55 -5.06 5.64
C ILE A 414 8.83 -6.50 6.06
N SER A 415 8.76 -7.42 5.11
CA SER A 415 9.06 -8.84 5.30
C SER A 415 10.29 -9.32 4.55
N GLY A 416 10.87 -8.47 3.69
CA GLY A 416 12.07 -8.77 2.90
C GLY A 416 12.58 -7.54 2.15
N GLY A 417 13.51 -7.76 1.22
CA GLY A 417 14.13 -6.70 0.42
C GLY A 417 15.25 -5.93 1.15
N THR A 418 15.78 -4.90 0.50
CA THR A 418 16.79 -3.98 1.06
C THR A 418 16.17 -2.60 1.18
N VAL A 419 16.15 -2.04 2.39
CA VAL A 419 15.46 -0.78 2.68
C VAL A 419 16.38 0.11 3.53
N SER A 420 16.53 1.39 3.15
CA SER A 420 17.36 2.33 3.91
C SER A 420 16.58 2.95 5.08
N ASN A 421 15.91 4.08 4.91
CA ASN A 421 15.15 4.71 5.98
C ASN A 421 13.68 4.31 5.93
N VAL A 422 13.01 4.26 7.09
CA VAL A 422 11.59 3.91 7.19
C VAL A 422 10.86 4.93 8.05
N TYR A 423 9.75 5.44 7.53
CA TYR A 423 8.84 6.34 8.22
C TYR A 423 7.41 5.78 8.12
N GLY A 424 6.77 5.51 9.25
CA GLY A 424 5.33 5.22 9.26
C GLY A 424 4.54 6.41 8.73
N GLY A 425 4.86 7.62 9.23
CA GLY A 425 4.35 8.89 8.73
C GLY A 425 5.41 9.99 8.73
N TYR A 426 5.33 10.93 7.76
CA TYR A 426 6.22 12.08 7.65
C TYR A 426 5.46 13.36 7.29
N SER A 427 5.66 14.43 8.05
CA SER A 427 5.17 15.78 7.73
C SER A 427 6.31 16.78 7.64
N ALA A 428 6.45 17.45 6.49
CA ALA A 428 7.39 18.55 6.30
C ALA A 428 6.90 19.86 6.95
N GLY A 429 5.61 19.97 7.25
CA GLY A 429 4.96 21.15 7.81
C GLY A 429 4.61 21.03 9.30
N SER A 430 3.58 21.75 9.69
CA SER A 430 3.06 21.78 11.08
C SER A 430 2.00 20.72 11.38
N GLY A 431 1.62 19.91 10.36
CA GLY A 431 0.64 18.86 10.53
C GLY A 431 1.07 17.79 11.53
N GLU A 432 0.11 17.28 12.29
CA GLU A 432 0.32 16.17 13.22
C GLU A 432 0.63 14.86 12.48
N VAL A 433 1.56 14.06 13.02
CA VAL A 433 1.89 12.72 12.55
C VAL A 433 1.52 11.71 13.64
N SER A 434 0.39 11.01 13.50
CA SER A 434 -0.11 10.18 14.59
C SER A 434 -0.62 8.81 14.16
N ASP A 435 -0.58 7.88 15.11
CA ASP A 435 -1.13 6.52 14.99
C ASP A 435 -0.57 5.74 13.78
N ASN A 436 0.62 6.08 13.27
CA ASN A 436 1.24 5.36 12.16
C ASN A 436 1.97 4.13 12.69
N GLU A 437 1.99 3.06 11.89
CA GLU A 437 2.58 1.78 12.29
C GLU A 437 3.69 1.36 11.32
N VAL A 438 4.83 0.94 11.87
CA VAL A 438 5.93 0.29 11.13
C VAL A 438 6.14 -1.09 11.71
N THR A 439 6.05 -2.13 10.88
CA THR A 439 6.38 -3.51 11.23
C THR A 439 7.43 -4.05 10.29
N ALA A 440 8.59 -4.48 10.82
CA ALA A 440 9.62 -5.15 10.04
C ALA A 440 9.96 -6.51 10.71
N THR A 441 9.70 -7.60 9.98
CA THR A 441 10.01 -8.98 10.39
C THR A 441 11.08 -9.62 9.53
N GLY A 442 11.59 -8.90 8.55
CA GLY A 442 12.66 -9.29 7.62
C GLY A 442 13.18 -8.07 6.89
N GLY A 443 14.04 -8.29 5.90
CA GLY A 443 14.71 -7.21 5.16
C GLY A 443 16.08 -6.85 5.73
N THR A 444 16.84 -6.07 4.97
CA THR A 444 18.21 -5.66 5.28
C THR A 444 18.45 -4.20 4.91
N GLY A 445 19.59 -3.64 5.32
CA GLY A 445 20.04 -2.30 4.91
C GLY A 445 19.42 -1.15 5.68
N PHE A 446 18.67 -1.41 6.74
CA PHE A 446 18.02 -0.36 7.52
C PHE A 446 19.03 0.62 8.17
N ASN A 447 18.84 1.91 7.91
CA ASN A 447 19.54 2.98 8.62
C ASN A 447 18.70 3.44 9.82
N ASP A 448 17.67 4.26 9.58
CA ASP A 448 16.77 4.76 10.61
C ASP A 448 15.36 4.24 10.42
N VAL A 449 14.69 3.89 11.53
CA VAL A 449 13.29 3.50 11.54
C VAL A 449 12.52 4.41 12.49
N ARG A 450 11.51 5.12 11.97
CA ARG A 450 10.66 6.03 12.74
C ARG A 450 9.19 5.69 12.55
N GLY A 451 8.45 5.60 13.65
CA GLY A 451 7.00 5.47 13.61
C GLY A 451 6.36 6.71 13.00
N GLY A 452 6.71 7.90 13.53
CA GLY A 452 6.29 9.19 13.00
C GLY A 452 7.38 10.24 13.04
N TYR A 453 7.38 11.15 12.05
CA TYR A 453 8.26 12.31 12.03
C TYR A 453 7.53 13.56 11.54
N ALA A 454 7.37 14.54 12.43
CA ALA A 454 6.81 15.85 12.14
C ALA A 454 7.90 16.93 12.28
N THR A 455 8.22 17.65 11.21
CA THR A 455 9.29 18.65 11.19
C THR A 455 8.96 19.83 12.11
N SER A 456 7.71 20.28 12.14
CA SER A 456 7.26 21.43 12.93
C SER A 456 6.05 21.13 13.82
N GLY A 457 5.39 19.97 13.64
CA GLY A 457 4.22 19.53 14.38
C GLY A 457 4.53 18.53 15.49
N ALA A 458 3.49 17.82 15.94
CA ALA A 458 3.58 16.72 16.89
C ALA A 458 3.70 15.35 16.20
N ALA A 459 4.32 14.36 16.88
CA ALA A 459 4.41 12.97 16.41
C ALA A 459 3.98 12.02 17.56
N ASN A 460 2.68 11.75 17.66
CA ASN A 460 2.07 11.06 18.80
C ASN A 460 1.48 9.68 18.43
N GLY A 461 1.45 8.75 19.38
CA GLY A 461 0.75 7.48 19.23
C GLY A 461 1.30 6.55 18.15
N ASN A 462 2.48 6.82 17.61
CA ASN A 462 3.06 6.01 16.55
C ASN A 462 3.70 4.74 17.09
N LYS A 463 3.71 3.68 16.28
CA LYS A 463 4.16 2.36 16.69
C LYS A 463 5.23 1.81 15.76
N VAL A 464 6.30 1.26 16.37
CA VAL A 464 7.35 0.53 15.66
C VAL A 464 7.50 -0.87 16.25
N THR A 465 7.40 -1.89 15.41
CA THR A 465 7.60 -3.30 15.80
C THR A 465 8.68 -3.93 14.93
N LEU A 466 9.78 -4.35 15.55
CA LEU A 466 10.90 -4.97 14.85
C LEU A 466 11.15 -6.40 15.36
N GLY A 467 11.27 -7.35 14.42
CA GLY A 467 11.55 -8.75 14.69
C GLY A 467 12.73 -9.26 13.89
N ALA A 468 13.82 -9.67 14.58
CA ALA A 468 15.01 -10.30 14.01
C ALA A 468 15.68 -9.50 12.84
N VAL A 469 15.67 -8.17 12.90
CA VAL A 469 16.33 -7.28 11.93
C VAL A 469 17.46 -6.50 12.59
N SER A 470 18.40 -5.98 11.78
CA SER A 470 19.44 -5.05 12.22
C SER A 470 19.19 -3.67 11.60
N THR A 471 19.26 -2.62 12.42
CA THR A 471 19.00 -1.25 11.99
C THR A 471 19.88 -0.25 12.75
N GLY A 472 19.98 0.98 12.26
CA GLY A 472 20.54 2.10 12.96
C GLY A 472 19.67 2.56 14.12
N ALA A 473 19.28 3.84 14.14
CA ALA A 473 18.44 4.38 15.21
C ALA A 473 16.95 4.03 15.01
N VAL A 474 16.25 3.74 16.10
CA VAL A 474 14.81 3.52 16.13
C VAL A 474 14.14 4.61 16.98
N THR A 475 13.14 5.28 16.42
CA THR A 475 12.39 6.33 17.13
C THR A 475 10.89 6.06 17.01
N GLY A 476 10.16 6.01 18.13
CA GLY A 476 8.70 5.88 18.13
C GLY A 476 8.05 7.08 17.45
N GLY A 477 8.29 8.29 17.97
CA GLY A 477 7.85 9.54 17.37
C GLY A 477 8.89 10.64 17.51
N ARG A 478 9.04 11.47 16.46
CA ARG A 478 9.83 12.69 16.50
C ARG A 478 9.00 13.87 16.03
N GLY A 479 8.73 14.80 16.94
CA GLY A 479 7.92 15.98 16.65
C GLY A 479 8.54 17.23 17.30
N ALA A 480 8.44 18.38 16.64
CA ALA A 480 8.97 19.62 17.22
C ALA A 480 8.21 20.06 18.48
N THR A 481 6.90 19.85 18.53
CA THR A 481 6.02 20.28 19.64
C THR A 481 5.78 19.17 20.66
N ALA A 482 5.52 17.96 20.23
CA ALA A 482 5.26 16.82 21.10
C ALA A 482 5.68 15.50 20.42
N ALA A 483 6.04 14.51 21.24
CA ALA A 483 6.24 13.13 20.84
C ALA A 483 5.78 12.22 21.98
N ASP A 484 4.48 12.17 22.17
CA ASP A 484 3.82 11.49 23.29
C ASP A 484 3.17 10.16 22.84
N ASP A 485 2.96 9.24 23.78
CA ASP A 485 2.20 7.99 23.60
C ASP A 485 2.75 7.02 22.53
N ASN A 486 4.00 7.17 22.09
CA ASN A 486 4.60 6.31 21.07
C ASN A 486 5.06 4.96 21.65
N GLU A 487 5.03 3.93 20.83
CA GLU A 487 5.44 2.58 21.21
C GLU A 487 6.55 2.03 20.30
N VAL A 488 7.60 1.47 20.90
CA VAL A 488 8.65 0.72 20.19
C VAL A 488 8.76 -0.69 20.78
N SER A 489 8.64 -1.72 19.96
CA SER A 489 8.74 -3.12 20.34
C SER A 489 9.86 -3.83 19.59
N LEU A 490 10.81 -4.42 20.30
CA LEU A 490 11.98 -5.11 19.76
C LEU A 490 12.00 -6.57 20.17
N THR A 491 12.21 -7.48 19.20
CA THR A 491 12.32 -8.92 19.45
C THR A 491 13.46 -9.50 18.61
N GLY A 492 14.53 -9.98 19.24
CA GLY A 492 15.67 -10.56 18.52
C GLY A 492 16.38 -9.58 17.56
N THR A 493 16.30 -8.29 17.82
CA THR A 493 16.82 -7.23 16.97
C THR A 493 18.17 -6.71 17.44
N THR A 494 18.97 -6.19 16.50
CA THR A 494 20.21 -5.44 16.82
C THR A 494 20.03 -4.02 16.30
N VAL A 495 20.11 -3.01 17.20
CA VAL A 495 19.91 -1.61 16.86
C VAL A 495 20.99 -0.71 17.49
N THR A 496 21.25 0.45 16.87
CA THR A 496 22.24 1.38 17.40
C THR A 496 21.72 2.12 18.63
N SER A 497 20.51 2.66 18.60
CA SER A 497 19.86 3.36 19.71
C SER A 497 18.35 3.31 19.58
N VAL A 498 17.65 3.51 20.69
CA VAL A 498 16.17 3.53 20.73
C VAL A 498 15.69 4.76 21.48
N THR A 499 14.72 5.48 20.89
CA THR A 499 14.06 6.61 21.53
C THR A 499 12.54 6.44 21.42
N GLY A 500 11.82 6.47 22.53
CA GLY A 500 10.36 6.42 22.55
C GLY A 500 9.77 7.67 21.92
N GLY A 501 10.13 8.87 22.42
CA GLY A 501 9.70 10.17 21.90
C GLY A 501 10.84 11.20 21.87
N GLU A 502 10.89 12.02 20.81
CA GLU A 502 11.82 13.14 20.67
C GLU A 502 11.01 14.41 20.31
N GLY A 503 10.90 15.35 21.24
CA GLY A 503 10.09 16.56 21.06
C GLY A 503 10.17 17.52 22.24
N ALA A 504 9.40 18.62 22.21
CA ALA A 504 9.29 19.54 23.35
C ALA A 504 8.57 18.90 24.55
N THR A 505 7.59 18.04 24.31
CA THR A 505 7.02 17.10 25.30
C THR A 505 7.27 15.66 24.85
N THR A 506 7.49 14.73 25.81
CA THR A 506 7.80 13.34 25.55
C THR A 506 7.22 12.45 26.64
N ASN A 507 5.89 12.35 26.68
CA ASN A 507 5.16 11.67 27.75
C ASN A 507 4.64 10.29 27.30
N ASN A 508 4.46 9.39 28.27
CA ASN A 508 3.79 8.10 28.12
C ASN A 508 4.37 7.17 27.03
N ASN A 509 5.57 7.43 26.55
CA ASN A 509 6.18 6.58 25.54
C ASN A 509 6.53 5.22 26.13
N THR A 510 6.34 4.17 25.36
CA THR A 510 6.58 2.79 25.79
C THR A 510 7.61 2.10 24.92
N ILE A 511 8.61 1.49 25.55
CA ILE A 511 9.58 0.65 24.86
C ILE A 511 9.49 -0.77 25.42
N ASN A 512 9.33 -1.76 24.52
CA ASN A 512 9.21 -3.16 24.85
C ASN A 512 10.43 -3.94 24.33
N LEU A 513 11.17 -4.61 25.21
CA LEU A 513 12.23 -5.54 24.86
C LEU A 513 11.71 -6.97 25.09
N ASN A 514 11.58 -7.77 24.04
CA ASN A 514 10.90 -9.08 24.09
C ASN A 514 11.87 -10.28 23.94
N GLY A 515 13.07 -10.16 24.48
CA GLY A 515 14.11 -11.19 24.44
C GLY A 515 15.06 -11.06 23.24
N ASN A 516 16.36 -11.25 23.50
CA ASN A 516 17.45 -11.14 22.53
C ASN A 516 17.45 -9.80 21.74
N ALA A 517 16.97 -8.71 22.36
CA ALA A 517 17.05 -7.37 21.80
C ALA A 517 18.39 -6.73 22.22
N HIS A 518 19.21 -6.33 21.25
CA HIS A 518 20.52 -5.76 21.46
C HIS A 518 20.58 -4.31 20.99
N VAL A 519 20.73 -3.37 21.93
CA VAL A 519 20.86 -1.93 21.65
C VAL A 519 22.27 -1.50 21.99
N ALA A 520 23.07 -1.15 20.98
CA ALA A 520 24.49 -0.79 21.21
C ALA A 520 24.65 0.47 22.07
N GLY A 521 23.79 1.48 21.87
CA GLY A 521 23.78 2.74 22.60
C GLY A 521 22.68 2.80 23.66
N THR A 522 22.11 3.99 23.84
CA THR A 522 21.11 4.27 24.88
C THR A 522 19.68 3.92 24.43
N ILE A 523 18.91 3.37 25.35
CA ILE A 523 17.46 3.30 25.27
C ILE A 523 16.88 4.49 26.05
N THR A 524 16.19 5.39 25.35
CA THR A 524 15.63 6.61 25.94
C THR A 524 14.11 6.60 25.87
N GLY A 525 13.42 6.72 27.00
CA GLY A 525 11.95 6.79 27.06
C GLY A 525 11.43 8.07 26.41
N GLY A 526 12.00 9.22 26.78
CA GLY A 526 11.73 10.52 26.19
C GLY A 526 12.97 11.41 26.23
N SER A 527 13.16 12.23 25.22
CA SER A 527 14.34 13.10 25.10
C SER A 527 14.37 14.25 26.11
N GLN A 528 13.22 14.58 26.70
CA GLN A 528 13.10 15.69 27.66
C GLN A 528 13.26 15.21 29.10
N ALA A 529 14.00 15.96 29.89
CA ALA A 529 14.21 15.67 31.33
C ALA A 529 12.88 15.68 32.14
N ASN A 530 11.88 16.39 31.66
CA ASN A 530 10.58 16.53 32.29
C ASN A 530 9.49 15.60 31.71
N GLY A 531 9.87 14.68 30.83
CA GLY A 531 8.94 13.68 30.30
C GLY A 531 8.35 12.83 31.43
N THR A 532 7.05 12.56 31.37
CA THR A 532 6.32 11.81 32.40
C THR A 532 5.70 10.54 31.84
N GLY A 533 5.56 9.51 32.68
CA GLY A 533 4.86 8.28 32.32
C GLY A 533 5.60 7.33 31.35
N ASN A 534 6.83 7.66 30.92
CA ASN A 534 7.58 6.82 30.02
C ASN A 534 7.91 5.46 30.66
N THR A 535 7.66 4.40 29.92
CA THR A 535 7.73 3.02 30.42
C THR A 535 8.70 2.18 29.62
N LEU A 536 9.56 1.42 30.31
CA LEU A 536 10.38 0.36 29.73
C LEU A 536 9.85 -0.99 30.21
N ASN A 537 9.40 -1.83 29.30
CA ASN A 537 8.97 -3.18 29.57
C ASN A 537 10.03 -4.18 29.07
N ILE A 538 10.48 -5.06 29.94
CA ILE A 538 11.48 -6.07 29.64
C ILE A 538 10.84 -7.44 29.83
N LYS A 539 10.83 -8.24 28.78
CA LYS A 539 10.37 -9.62 28.78
C LYS A 539 11.44 -10.55 28.20
N GLY A 540 11.50 -11.76 28.73
CA GLY A 540 12.49 -12.74 28.30
C GLY A 540 13.90 -12.38 28.79
N LYS A 541 14.90 -13.02 28.23
CA LYS A 541 16.31 -12.91 28.62
C LYS A 541 17.20 -12.41 27.48
N ASN A 542 18.47 -12.16 27.80
CA ASN A 542 19.53 -11.77 26.87
C ASN A 542 19.23 -10.45 26.14
N ASN A 543 18.47 -9.52 26.76
CA ASN A 543 18.43 -8.18 26.24
C ASN A 543 19.66 -7.41 26.70
N SER A 544 20.17 -6.51 25.86
CA SER A 544 21.28 -5.62 26.24
C SER A 544 21.08 -4.20 25.72
N ALA A 545 21.63 -3.25 26.44
CA ALA A 545 21.70 -1.85 26.03
C ALA A 545 23.04 -1.25 26.46
N GLY A 546 23.53 -0.20 25.78
CA GLY A 546 24.60 0.61 26.29
C GLY A 546 24.16 1.20 27.64
N GLN A 547 23.11 1.99 27.64
CA GLN A 547 22.51 2.61 28.81
C GLN A 547 20.98 2.74 28.67
N ILE A 548 20.28 3.11 29.76
CA ILE A 548 18.85 3.47 29.74
C ILE A 548 18.64 4.83 30.41
N ALA A 549 17.73 5.64 29.89
CA ALA A 549 17.45 6.99 30.40
C ALA A 549 15.97 7.40 30.15
N GLY A 550 15.48 8.36 30.92
CA GLY A 550 14.20 9.03 30.69
C GLY A 550 12.96 8.16 30.94
N PHE A 551 13.02 7.18 31.85
CA PHE A 551 11.90 6.34 32.24
C PHE A 551 11.44 6.64 33.66
N GLN A 552 10.11 6.62 33.86
CA GLN A 552 9.47 6.71 35.18
C GLN A 552 8.94 5.35 35.65
N LYS A 553 8.94 4.35 34.74
CA LYS A 553 8.50 2.99 35.07
C LYS A 553 9.32 1.97 34.31
N MET A 554 9.79 0.95 35.01
CA MET A 554 10.42 -0.23 34.44
C MET A 554 9.67 -1.48 34.91
N THR A 555 9.18 -2.28 33.97
CA THR A 555 8.44 -3.51 34.26
C THR A 555 9.20 -4.71 33.69
N PHE A 556 9.45 -5.70 34.54
CA PHE A 556 10.10 -6.94 34.17
C PHE A 556 9.07 -8.09 34.22
N ASP A 557 8.88 -8.81 33.11
CA ASP A 557 8.10 -10.04 33.07
C ASP A 557 9.07 -11.24 33.06
N ALA A 558 9.28 -11.80 34.25
CA ALA A 558 10.18 -12.93 34.47
C ALA A 558 9.55 -14.29 34.11
N THR A 559 8.39 -14.32 33.48
CA THR A 559 7.73 -15.59 33.08
C THR A 559 8.63 -16.35 32.10
N GLY A 560 8.99 -17.59 32.48
CA GLY A 560 9.89 -18.44 31.68
C GLY A 560 11.38 -18.11 31.77
N VAL A 561 11.77 -17.14 32.59
CA VAL A 561 13.18 -16.82 32.90
C VAL A 561 13.65 -17.72 34.04
N THR A 562 14.83 -18.33 33.91
CA THR A 562 15.35 -19.31 34.84
C THR A 562 16.52 -18.78 35.66
N GLN A 563 16.85 -19.47 36.76
CA GLN A 563 17.98 -19.09 37.61
C GLN A 563 19.29 -18.94 36.80
N GLY A 564 19.98 -17.85 37.02
CA GLY A 564 21.20 -17.49 36.31
C GLY A 564 21.03 -16.73 35.03
N ASP A 565 19.79 -16.62 34.50
CA ASP A 565 19.51 -15.77 33.36
C ASP A 565 19.51 -14.28 33.77
N THR A 566 19.98 -13.42 32.86
CA THR A 566 19.86 -11.95 32.93
C THR A 566 18.84 -11.46 31.90
N MET A 567 17.87 -10.65 32.35
CA MET A 567 16.84 -10.09 31.48
C MET A 567 17.37 -8.89 30.69
N LEU A 568 18.09 -7.97 31.35
CA LEU A 568 18.70 -6.79 30.71
C LEU A 568 20.14 -6.56 31.25
N HIS A 569 21.11 -6.46 30.35
CA HIS A 569 22.50 -6.13 30.68
C HIS A 569 22.87 -4.75 30.11
N LEU A 570 23.42 -3.85 30.94
CA LEU A 570 23.96 -2.56 30.52
C LEU A 570 25.47 -2.65 30.28
N THR A 571 25.92 -2.14 29.13
CA THR A 571 27.25 -2.47 28.57
C THR A 571 28.20 -1.29 28.37
N ASP A 572 27.76 -0.03 28.56
CA ASP A 572 28.59 1.16 28.24
C ASP A 572 29.67 1.49 29.29
N GLY A 573 29.74 0.74 30.39
CA GLY A 573 30.71 0.95 31.43
C GLY A 573 30.47 2.15 32.33
N THR A 574 29.30 2.79 32.24
CA THR A 574 28.90 3.90 33.11
C THR A 574 27.81 3.47 34.10
N ALA A 575 27.80 4.06 35.30
CA ALA A 575 26.79 3.75 36.30
C ALA A 575 25.41 4.27 35.89
N MET A 576 24.38 3.44 36.10
CA MET A 576 23.00 3.88 35.98
C MET A 576 22.61 4.72 37.20
N ASN A 577 22.22 5.98 36.99
CA ASN A 577 21.90 6.92 38.07
C ASN A 577 20.40 7.21 38.16
N GLY A 578 19.95 7.68 39.34
CA GLY A 578 18.59 8.18 39.55
C GLY A 578 17.51 7.10 39.58
N VAL A 579 17.87 5.88 39.97
CA VAL A 579 16.90 4.78 40.09
C VAL A 579 16.02 5.01 41.33
N ASP A 580 14.71 5.12 41.12
CA ASP A 580 13.74 5.07 42.22
C ASP A 580 13.20 3.64 42.34
N LYS A 581 13.14 3.13 43.58
CA LYS A 581 12.59 1.81 43.84
C LYS A 581 11.13 1.66 43.37
N ASP A 582 10.36 2.76 43.40
CA ASP A 582 8.94 2.76 43.04
C ASP A 582 8.69 2.69 41.53
N MET A 583 9.71 3.03 40.71
CA MET A 583 9.64 2.82 39.26
C MET A 583 9.75 1.34 38.87
N LEU A 584 10.27 0.49 39.78
CA LEU A 584 10.54 -0.93 39.49
C LEU A 584 9.31 -1.79 39.78
N LYS A 585 8.89 -2.59 38.79
CA LYS A 585 7.90 -3.66 38.92
C LYS A 585 8.43 -4.95 38.32
N ALA A 586 8.17 -6.07 39.00
CA ALA A 586 8.47 -7.37 38.46
C ALA A 586 7.25 -8.29 38.59
N ASN A 587 7.02 -9.10 37.58
CA ASN A 587 5.90 -10.04 37.50
C ASN A 587 6.40 -11.40 36.98
N GLY A 588 5.51 -12.40 37.06
CA GLY A 588 5.79 -13.75 36.60
C GLY A 588 6.35 -14.65 37.70
N THR A 589 6.35 -15.94 37.43
CA THR A 589 6.99 -16.94 38.29
C THR A 589 8.41 -17.20 37.80
N SER A 590 9.39 -17.07 38.68
CA SER A 590 10.78 -17.45 38.38
C SER A 590 11.12 -18.85 38.89
N ALA A 591 12.02 -19.54 38.24
CA ALA A 591 12.59 -20.81 38.70
C ALA A 591 13.87 -20.54 39.50
N GLY A 592 13.73 -19.90 40.67
CA GLY A 592 14.86 -19.43 41.49
C GLY A 592 15.16 -17.93 41.31
N LYS A 593 16.30 -17.48 41.80
CA LYS A 593 16.72 -16.09 41.69
C LYS A 593 17.19 -15.79 40.28
N VAL A 594 16.54 -14.82 39.61
CA VAL A 594 16.91 -14.33 38.26
C VAL A 594 17.46 -12.92 38.37
N THR A 595 18.29 -12.49 37.40
CA THR A 595 18.81 -11.14 37.31
C THR A 595 17.90 -10.33 36.41
N LEU A 596 17.22 -9.31 36.96
CA LEU A 596 16.40 -8.39 36.19
C LEU A 596 17.24 -7.40 35.36
N LEU A 597 18.19 -6.75 36.02
CA LEU A 597 19.11 -5.77 35.44
C LEU A 597 20.51 -5.99 35.99
N GLU A 598 21.51 -5.99 35.11
CA GLU A 598 22.92 -6.05 35.48
C GLU A 598 23.66 -4.83 34.90
N ASN A 599 24.41 -4.15 35.76
CA ASN A 599 25.32 -3.06 35.37
C ASN A 599 26.61 -3.16 36.23
N ASN A 600 27.68 -3.61 35.63
CA ASN A 600 28.95 -3.79 36.33
C ASN A 600 29.56 -2.46 36.81
N ALA A 601 29.20 -1.30 36.22
CA ALA A 601 29.62 0.04 36.63
C ALA A 601 28.76 0.61 37.78
N GLY A 602 27.67 -0.08 38.16
CA GLY A 602 26.82 0.25 39.30
C GLY A 602 25.43 0.75 38.96
N ILE A 603 24.55 0.58 39.95
CA ILE A 603 23.15 1.04 39.93
C ILE A 603 22.95 1.93 41.15
N ASN A 604 22.79 3.24 40.91
CA ASN A 604 22.68 4.25 41.96
C ASN A 604 21.21 4.67 42.17
N PHE A 605 20.72 4.39 43.35
CA PHE A 605 19.36 4.75 43.75
C PHE A 605 19.29 6.19 44.27
N THR A 606 18.16 6.83 44.08
CA THR A 606 17.84 8.19 44.63
C THR A 606 17.78 8.17 46.15
N THR A 607 17.43 7.04 46.76
CA THR A 607 17.37 6.83 48.22
C THR A 607 18.29 5.67 48.57
N ALA A 608 18.98 5.74 49.70
CA ALA A 608 19.87 4.70 50.16
C ALA A 608 19.12 3.36 50.33
N VAL A 609 19.71 2.30 49.77
CA VAL A 609 19.18 0.94 49.91
C VAL A 609 19.87 0.24 51.06
N ALA A 610 19.12 -0.05 52.13
CA ALA A 610 19.58 -0.81 53.25
C ALA A 610 19.24 -2.33 53.07
N GLY A 611 20.23 -3.21 53.21
CA GLY A 611 20.06 -4.66 53.02
C GLY A 611 19.95 -5.10 51.55
N ASP A 612 19.57 -6.36 51.34
CA ASP A 612 19.56 -6.98 50.00
C ASP A 612 18.15 -7.15 49.43
N VAL A 613 17.10 -6.82 50.17
CA VAL A 613 15.73 -6.85 49.70
C VAL A 613 15.24 -5.39 49.51
N LEU A 614 14.94 -5.06 48.28
CA LEU A 614 14.46 -3.73 47.90
C LEU A 614 12.96 -3.58 48.08
N LYS A 615 12.20 -4.59 47.67
CA LYS A 615 10.74 -4.60 47.66
C LYS A 615 10.20 -6.03 47.76
N SER A 616 9.19 -6.22 48.59
CA SER A 616 8.47 -7.52 48.68
C SER A 616 6.96 -7.27 48.59
N GLU A 617 6.26 -8.10 47.81
CA GLU A 617 4.82 -8.07 47.67
C GLU A 617 4.26 -9.48 47.77
N THR A 618 3.16 -9.66 48.49
CA THR A 618 2.44 -10.92 48.58
C THR A 618 0.96 -10.67 48.31
N ASN A 619 0.38 -11.46 47.45
CA ASN A 619 -1.06 -11.53 47.24
C ASN A 619 -1.61 -12.89 47.64
N ASP A 620 -2.87 -13.22 47.35
CA ASP A 620 -3.51 -14.49 47.75
C ASP A 620 -2.91 -15.75 47.10
N THR A 621 -2.13 -15.61 46.07
CA THR A 621 -1.60 -16.76 45.29
C THR A 621 -0.09 -16.72 45.08
N MET A 622 0.55 -15.57 45.23
CA MET A 622 1.94 -15.39 44.84
C MET A 622 2.69 -14.44 45.78
N GLU A 623 3.92 -14.79 46.09
CA GLU A 623 4.90 -13.89 46.71
C GLU A 623 5.98 -13.49 45.71
N LYS A 624 6.40 -12.22 45.80
CA LYS A 624 7.41 -11.63 44.91
C LYS A 624 8.39 -10.80 45.71
N SER A 625 9.67 -10.85 45.34
CA SER A 625 10.69 -9.97 45.92
C SER A 625 11.65 -9.46 44.85
N ILE A 626 11.89 -8.16 44.86
CA ILE A 626 12.99 -7.53 44.13
C ILE A 626 14.12 -7.32 45.13
N GLY A 627 15.29 -7.82 44.83
CA GLY A 627 16.48 -7.71 45.64
C GLY A 627 17.62 -7.02 44.89
N VAL A 628 18.73 -6.83 45.59
CA VAL A 628 19.98 -6.29 45.01
C VAL A 628 21.14 -7.23 45.31
N GLU A 629 22.11 -7.27 44.39
CA GLU A 629 23.43 -7.85 44.62
C GLU A 629 24.50 -6.78 44.50
N ARG A 630 25.52 -6.91 45.37
CA ARG A 630 26.60 -5.90 45.47
C ARG A 630 27.95 -6.53 45.15
N ASN A 631 28.79 -5.74 44.46
CA ASN A 631 30.21 -5.98 44.40
C ASN A 631 30.89 -5.01 45.39
N VAL A 632 31.44 -5.54 46.48
CA VAL A 632 31.92 -4.77 47.63
C VAL A 632 30.77 -3.94 48.26
N SER A 633 30.69 -2.62 47.94
CA SER A 633 29.61 -1.75 48.44
C SER A 633 28.65 -1.26 47.32
N GLN A 634 28.99 -1.52 46.06
CA GLN A 634 28.25 -1.02 44.92
C GLN A 634 27.20 -2.05 44.47
N ILE A 635 25.94 -1.60 44.26
CA ILE A 635 24.90 -2.43 43.69
C ILE A 635 25.18 -2.60 42.21
N THR A 636 25.35 -3.88 41.79
CA THR A 636 25.61 -4.20 40.37
C THR A 636 24.47 -4.98 39.72
N LYS A 637 23.57 -5.54 40.50
CA LYS A 637 22.44 -6.32 39.99
C LYS A 637 21.13 -6.01 40.73
N LEU A 638 20.04 -5.94 39.97
CA LEU A 638 18.70 -6.12 40.47
C LEU A 638 18.28 -7.55 40.26
N THR A 639 17.76 -8.20 41.29
CA THR A 639 17.36 -9.61 41.27
C THR A 639 15.88 -9.76 41.57
N TYR A 640 15.32 -10.90 41.19
CA TYR A 640 13.91 -11.19 41.41
C TYR A 640 13.71 -12.68 41.76
N GLU A 641 12.82 -12.88 42.72
CA GLU A 641 12.24 -14.16 43.02
C GLU A 641 10.72 -14.02 43.05
N GLY A 642 10.02 -14.88 42.29
CA GLY A 642 8.56 -14.91 42.25
C GLY A 642 8.06 -16.34 42.39
N TYR A 643 7.35 -16.63 43.48
CA TYR A 643 6.84 -17.96 43.79
C TYR A 643 5.33 -17.96 43.89
N GLN A 644 4.70 -18.85 43.11
CA GLN A 644 3.28 -19.13 43.26
C GLN A 644 3.08 -20.22 44.27
N PHE A 645 2.27 -19.96 45.29
CA PHE A 645 2.05 -20.91 46.38
C PHE A 645 0.64 -21.51 46.40
N LYS A 646 -0.30 -20.98 45.61
CA LYS A 646 -1.67 -21.48 45.53
C LYS A 646 -2.15 -21.71 44.13
N GLY A 647 -2.81 -22.86 43.87
CA GLY A 647 -3.53 -23.15 42.64
C GLY A 647 -2.66 -23.36 41.39
N LYS A 648 -1.39 -23.74 41.54
CA LYS A 648 -0.49 -24.00 40.44
C LYS A 648 -0.65 -25.43 39.89
N HIS A 649 -0.83 -25.54 38.59
CA HIS A 649 -1.00 -26.80 37.87
C HIS A 649 0.17 -27.16 36.93
N THR A 650 1.19 -26.32 36.83
CA THR A 650 2.40 -26.58 36.04
C THR A 650 3.62 -26.75 36.90
N THR A 651 4.49 -27.71 36.55
CA THR A 651 5.74 -27.92 37.25
C THR A 651 6.72 -26.77 37.08
N THR A 652 7.40 -26.41 38.16
CA THR A 652 8.56 -25.53 38.13
C THR A 652 9.74 -26.30 38.71
N SER A 653 10.84 -26.35 37.96
CA SER A 653 12.06 -27.03 38.39
C SER A 653 13.23 -26.06 38.36
N PHE A 654 14.12 -26.13 39.35
CA PHE A 654 15.42 -25.48 39.29
C PHE A 654 16.49 -26.34 39.96
N THR A 655 17.74 -26.15 39.58
CA THR A 655 18.88 -26.84 40.12
C THR A 655 19.72 -25.89 40.93
N GLU A 656 19.94 -26.18 42.20
CA GLU A 656 20.79 -25.40 43.10
C GLU A 656 21.80 -26.36 43.79
N SER A 657 23.08 -26.01 43.68
CA SER A 657 24.16 -26.83 44.24
C SER A 657 24.06 -28.31 43.89
N GLY A 658 23.69 -28.65 42.66
CA GLY A 658 23.54 -30.02 42.16
C GLY A 658 22.23 -30.71 42.53
N VAL A 659 21.34 -30.07 43.28
CA VAL A 659 20.03 -30.61 43.66
C VAL A 659 18.94 -30.02 42.78
N THR A 660 18.27 -30.82 41.97
CA THR A 660 17.13 -30.40 41.17
C THR A 660 15.85 -30.55 41.96
N SER A 661 15.27 -29.43 42.37
CA SER A 661 13.98 -29.36 43.08
C SER A 661 12.86 -28.98 42.12
N THR A 662 11.77 -29.74 42.16
CA THR A 662 10.59 -29.53 41.31
C THR A 662 9.37 -29.35 42.21
N TRP A 663 8.54 -28.31 41.93
CA TRP A 663 7.36 -28.05 42.76
C TRP A 663 6.14 -27.62 41.95
N GLY A 664 4.96 -27.83 42.51
CA GLY A 664 3.70 -27.26 42.09
C GLY A 664 3.51 -25.87 42.67
N GLY A 665 3.55 -25.75 43.98
CA GLY A 665 3.53 -24.48 44.68
C GLY A 665 4.74 -24.35 45.62
N ARG A 666 5.26 -23.12 45.77
CA ARG A 666 6.37 -22.80 46.67
C ARG A 666 6.14 -21.48 47.41
N SER A 667 6.49 -21.46 48.69
CA SER A 667 6.67 -20.26 49.49
C SER A 667 8.02 -20.26 50.19
N LYS A 668 8.76 -19.17 50.14
CA LYS A 668 9.97 -18.88 50.91
C LYS A 668 9.68 -17.92 52.10
N ALA A 669 8.56 -17.25 52.09
CA ALA A 669 8.14 -16.31 53.13
C ALA A 669 7.20 -16.95 54.19
N GLY A 670 6.91 -18.22 54.08
CA GLY A 670 6.05 -18.94 55.02
C GLY A 670 4.56 -18.89 54.72
N ASN A 671 4.16 -18.50 53.52
CA ASN A 671 2.76 -18.58 53.07
C ASN A 671 2.34 -20.02 52.85
N THR A 672 1.11 -20.36 53.21
CA THR A 672 0.59 -21.73 53.03
C THR A 672 0.55 -22.14 51.57
N THR A 673 1.28 -23.22 51.23
CA THR A 673 1.16 -23.82 49.88
C THR A 673 -0.09 -24.70 49.84
N THR A 674 -1.03 -24.37 48.94
CA THR A 674 -2.32 -25.08 48.91
C THR A 674 -2.91 -25.22 47.51
N GLU A 675 -3.73 -26.27 47.32
CA GLU A 675 -4.48 -26.50 46.07
C GLU A 675 -3.61 -26.61 44.81
N ASN A 676 -2.33 -26.99 44.96
CA ASN A 676 -1.45 -27.17 43.81
C ASN A 676 -1.58 -28.61 43.29
N ALA A 677 -1.74 -28.78 42.00
CA ALA A 677 -1.82 -30.06 41.33
C ALA A 677 -0.79 -30.16 40.20
N ILE A 678 0.14 -31.09 40.29
CA ILE A 678 1.18 -31.27 39.27
C ILE A 678 1.30 -32.71 38.80
N THR A 679 1.66 -32.85 37.51
CA THR A 679 2.09 -34.12 36.93
C THR A 679 3.51 -34.01 36.44
N VAL A 680 4.39 -34.88 36.88
CA VAL A 680 5.79 -34.95 36.44
C VAL A 680 5.95 -36.20 35.60
N ALA A 681 6.08 -36.00 34.27
CA ALA A 681 6.08 -37.09 33.29
C ALA A 681 7.47 -37.42 32.70
N SER A 682 8.45 -36.53 32.86
CA SER A 682 9.79 -36.65 32.27
C SER A 682 10.83 -35.89 33.07
N GLY A 683 12.12 -36.10 32.75
CA GLY A 683 13.25 -35.43 33.39
C GLY A 683 13.80 -36.15 34.61
N THR A 684 14.97 -35.67 35.12
CA THR A 684 15.61 -36.15 36.32
C THR A 684 15.46 -35.14 37.44
N HIS A 685 14.94 -35.56 38.57
CA HIS A 685 14.63 -34.73 39.73
C HIS A 685 15.28 -35.31 40.97
N THR A 686 15.87 -34.47 41.80
CA THR A 686 16.31 -34.91 43.10
C THR A 686 15.11 -35.02 44.04
N ASN A 687 14.33 -33.93 44.17
CA ASN A 687 13.11 -33.95 44.99
C ASN A 687 11.93 -33.36 44.18
N ILE A 688 10.72 -33.86 44.47
CA ILE A 688 9.47 -33.34 43.94
C ILE A 688 8.56 -32.92 45.09
N TYR A 689 7.93 -31.74 44.99
CA TYR A 689 7.02 -31.22 46.00
C TYR A 689 5.69 -30.81 45.36
N GLY A 690 4.56 -31.27 45.82
CA GLY A 690 3.26 -30.72 45.47
C GLY A 690 3.15 -29.31 46.01
N GLY A 691 3.38 -29.10 47.28
CA GLY A 691 3.54 -27.81 47.93
C GLY A 691 4.81 -27.80 48.80
N TRP A 692 5.57 -26.70 48.75
CA TRP A 692 6.79 -26.52 49.49
C TRP A 692 6.80 -25.17 50.22
N THR A 693 6.53 -25.20 51.55
CA THR A 693 6.50 -24.02 52.41
C THR A 693 7.75 -23.93 53.26
N THR A 694 8.49 -22.84 53.17
CA THR A 694 9.70 -22.54 53.95
C THR A 694 9.67 -21.08 54.43
N GLY A 695 10.51 -20.71 55.39
CA GLY A 695 10.65 -19.33 55.85
C GLY A 695 10.10 -19.10 57.26
N SER A 696 10.24 -17.86 57.76
CA SER A 696 9.95 -17.50 59.16
C SER A 696 8.61 -16.79 59.38
N GLY A 697 7.75 -16.74 58.36
CA GLY A 697 6.45 -16.10 58.43
C GLY A 697 6.31 -14.87 57.53
N SER A 698 5.11 -14.67 57.04
CA SER A 698 4.75 -13.56 56.14
C SER A 698 3.85 -12.55 56.83
N THR A 699 3.50 -11.52 56.10
CA THR A 699 2.48 -10.53 56.45
C THR A 699 1.03 -11.05 56.32
N ALA A 700 0.86 -12.34 55.89
CA ALA A 700 -0.44 -12.98 55.76
C ALA A 700 -1.07 -13.28 57.19
N THR A 701 -2.39 -13.40 57.27
CA THR A 701 -3.11 -13.78 58.49
C THR A 701 -2.69 -15.16 58.99
N ALA A 702 -2.74 -15.44 60.29
CA ALA A 702 -2.22 -16.65 60.90
C ALA A 702 -2.73 -17.95 60.28
N ASP A 703 -3.96 -18.00 59.82
CA ASP A 703 -4.62 -19.16 59.19
C ASP A 703 -4.09 -19.44 57.74
N LYS A 704 -3.46 -18.46 57.10
CA LYS A 704 -2.89 -18.57 55.78
C LYS A 704 -1.38 -18.77 55.78
N GLN A 705 -0.78 -19.03 56.91
CA GLN A 705 0.66 -19.19 57.05
C GLN A 705 1.08 -20.62 57.42
N LYS A 706 2.34 -20.95 57.15
CA LYS A 706 3.08 -22.07 57.66
C LYS A 706 2.76 -23.46 57.08
N ASN A 707 1.58 -23.66 56.49
CA ASN A 707 1.10 -24.98 56.15
C ASN A 707 1.45 -25.40 54.71
N SER A 708 1.38 -26.71 54.45
CA SER A 708 1.37 -27.25 53.11
C SER A 708 0.18 -28.21 53.00
N THR A 709 -0.90 -27.80 52.36
CA THR A 709 -2.20 -28.48 52.43
C THR A 709 -2.87 -28.67 51.10
N ALA A 710 -3.61 -29.77 50.94
CA ALA A 710 -4.40 -30.09 49.75
C ALA A 710 -3.63 -30.03 48.42
N ASN A 711 -2.33 -30.33 48.46
CA ASN A 711 -1.50 -30.38 47.24
C ASN A 711 -1.49 -31.79 46.67
N LYS A 712 -1.42 -31.91 45.34
CA LYS A 712 -1.43 -33.16 44.62
C LYS A 712 -0.20 -33.30 43.72
N VAL A 713 0.44 -34.46 43.78
CA VAL A 713 1.56 -34.83 42.90
C VAL A 713 1.24 -36.14 42.21
N LYS A 714 1.43 -36.15 40.90
CA LYS A 714 1.42 -37.39 40.11
C LYS A 714 2.76 -37.53 39.41
N VAL A 715 3.38 -38.73 39.52
CA VAL A 715 4.63 -39.04 38.81
C VAL A 715 4.40 -40.24 37.91
N ASN A 716 4.67 -40.04 36.60
CA ASN A 716 4.47 -41.08 35.58
C ASN A 716 5.52 -40.99 34.47
N GLY A 717 5.26 -41.63 33.32
CA GLY A 717 6.08 -41.51 32.10
C GLY A 717 7.55 -41.90 32.30
N SER A 718 8.46 -41.07 31.77
CA SER A 718 9.93 -41.29 31.87
C SER A 718 10.59 -40.53 33.03
N ALA A 719 9.84 -39.86 33.91
CA ALA A 719 10.39 -39.11 35.04
C ALA A 719 11.29 -40.01 35.94
N ASN A 720 12.45 -39.50 36.34
CA ASN A 720 13.37 -40.16 37.27
C ASN A 720 13.53 -39.29 38.52
N VAL A 721 13.41 -39.93 39.72
CA VAL A 721 13.56 -39.22 41.00
C VAL A 721 14.60 -39.95 41.84
N THR A 722 15.65 -39.24 42.25
CA THR A 722 16.78 -39.82 43.00
C THR A 722 16.69 -39.58 44.51
N GLY A 723 15.81 -38.69 44.94
CA GLY A 723 15.61 -38.38 46.36
C GLY A 723 14.18 -38.68 46.83
N THR A 724 13.38 -37.66 47.13
CA THR A 724 12.05 -37.84 47.75
C THR A 724 10.95 -37.08 46.96
N VAL A 725 9.79 -37.74 46.86
CA VAL A 725 8.55 -37.10 46.39
C VAL A 725 7.69 -36.76 47.62
N TYR A 726 7.36 -35.48 47.78
CA TYR A 726 6.49 -34.95 48.83
C TYR A 726 5.17 -34.48 48.24
N GLY A 727 4.04 -34.93 48.78
CA GLY A 727 2.73 -34.30 48.48
C GLY A 727 2.70 -32.88 49.01
N GLY A 728 3.04 -32.70 50.28
CA GLY A 728 3.24 -31.40 50.92
C GLY A 728 4.44 -31.41 51.85
N PHE A 729 5.21 -30.32 51.87
CA PHE A 729 6.36 -30.16 52.76
C PHE A 729 6.34 -28.77 53.40
N THR A 730 6.51 -28.72 54.74
CA THR A 730 6.75 -27.50 55.47
C THR A 730 7.87 -27.66 56.50
N ASN A 731 8.80 -26.68 56.54
CA ASN A 731 9.81 -26.59 57.62
C ASN A 731 9.57 -25.36 58.50
N VAL A 732 8.44 -24.67 58.35
CA VAL A 732 8.09 -23.54 59.20
C VAL A 732 7.63 -24.02 60.58
N ALA A 733 8.11 -23.35 61.61
CA ALA A 733 7.81 -23.74 63.00
C ALA A 733 6.29 -23.80 63.29
N GLY A 734 5.82 -24.98 63.72
CA GLY A 734 4.40 -25.27 63.96
C GLY A 734 3.54 -25.39 62.68
N GLY A 735 4.15 -25.41 61.49
CA GLY A 735 3.43 -25.60 60.22
C GLY A 735 2.92 -27.01 60.06
N LYS A 736 1.77 -27.19 59.43
CA LYS A 736 1.10 -28.48 59.22
C LYS A 736 1.19 -28.94 57.78
N ALA A 737 1.39 -30.25 57.55
CA ALA A 737 1.32 -30.88 56.25
C ALA A 737 0.08 -31.78 56.19
N GLN A 738 -1.03 -31.32 55.60
CA GLN A 738 -2.33 -31.98 55.71
C GLN A 738 -3.04 -32.14 54.37
N ASN A 739 -3.81 -33.24 54.21
CA ASN A 739 -4.66 -33.50 53.08
C ASN A 739 -3.93 -33.49 51.71
N ASN A 740 -2.62 -33.77 51.70
CA ASN A 740 -1.85 -33.82 50.46
C ASN A 740 -1.94 -35.23 49.85
N GLU A 741 -1.82 -35.31 48.54
CA GLU A 741 -1.93 -36.56 47.78
C GLU A 741 -0.72 -36.76 46.85
N VAL A 742 -0.15 -37.96 46.90
CA VAL A 742 0.90 -38.40 45.97
C VAL A 742 0.42 -39.64 45.23
N THR A 743 0.47 -39.63 43.92
CA THR A 743 0.15 -40.77 43.04
C THR A 743 1.39 -41.14 42.22
N ILE A 744 1.86 -42.38 42.36
CA ILE A 744 2.99 -42.92 41.63
C ILE A 744 2.50 -44.01 40.67
N GLU A 745 2.73 -43.83 39.38
CA GLU A 745 2.30 -44.74 38.30
C GLU A 745 3.48 -45.45 37.59
N LYS A 746 4.65 -45.48 38.24
CA LYS A 746 5.85 -46.12 37.71
C LYS A 746 6.79 -46.52 38.84
N ASN A 747 7.71 -47.47 38.57
CA ASN A 747 8.75 -47.83 39.54
C ASN A 747 9.74 -46.67 39.72
N LEU A 748 10.03 -46.31 40.96
CA LEU A 748 10.95 -45.23 41.33
C LEU A 748 11.90 -45.70 42.47
N ALA A 749 13.19 -45.45 42.31
CA ALA A 749 14.16 -45.61 43.40
C ALA A 749 14.15 -44.36 44.32
N ALA A 750 12.98 -43.96 44.80
CA ALA A 750 12.77 -42.76 45.59
C ALA A 750 11.91 -43.02 46.82
N ASN A 751 12.06 -42.20 47.84
CA ASN A 751 11.17 -42.19 48.99
C ASN A 751 9.90 -41.41 48.66
N ILE A 752 8.74 -41.87 49.07
CA ILE A 752 7.45 -41.22 48.85
C ILE A 752 6.87 -40.82 50.19
N VAL A 753 6.54 -39.52 50.31
CA VAL A 753 5.99 -38.93 51.54
C VAL A 753 4.71 -38.16 51.20
N GLY A 754 3.56 -38.57 51.71
CA GLY A 754 2.29 -37.90 51.52
C GLY A 754 2.34 -36.47 52.03
N GLY A 755 2.81 -36.27 53.27
CA GLY A 755 3.02 -34.92 53.84
C GLY A 755 4.14 -34.95 54.87
N LYS A 756 4.98 -33.91 54.92
CA LYS A 756 6.06 -33.77 55.92
C LYS A 756 6.05 -32.38 56.56
N SER A 757 5.93 -32.34 57.86
CA SER A 757 6.25 -31.18 58.68
C SER A 757 7.48 -31.46 59.52
N THR A 758 8.37 -30.47 59.70
CA THR A 758 9.58 -30.65 60.51
C THR A 758 9.31 -30.42 61.99
N THR A 759 8.31 -29.64 62.36
CA THR A 759 8.04 -29.29 63.79
C THR A 759 6.55 -29.27 64.16
N GLY A 760 5.65 -29.52 63.22
CA GLY A 760 4.19 -29.55 63.42
C GLY A 760 3.58 -30.89 63.01
N GLU A 761 2.29 -30.89 62.78
CA GLU A 761 1.48 -32.05 62.47
C GLU A 761 1.57 -32.43 60.97
N ALA A 762 1.62 -33.72 60.68
CA ALA A 762 1.38 -34.31 59.36
C ALA A 762 0.18 -35.24 59.44
N SER A 763 -0.95 -34.90 58.82
CA SER A 763 -2.21 -35.68 58.97
C SER A 763 -3.03 -35.71 57.69
N ASN A 764 -3.82 -36.76 57.54
CA ASN A 764 -4.74 -36.97 56.40
C ASN A 764 -4.08 -36.91 55.02
N ASN A 765 -2.80 -37.24 54.92
CA ASN A 765 -2.10 -37.30 53.64
C ASN A 765 -2.28 -38.68 53.00
N THR A 766 -2.36 -38.73 51.68
CA THR A 766 -2.60 -39.95 50.91
C THR A 766 -1.43 -40.25 49.97
N VAL A 767 -1.01 -41.50 49.92
CA VAL A 767 -0.06 -42.00 48.92
C VAL A 767 -0.71 -43.15 48.15
N ASN A 768 -0.82 -43.02 46.86
CA ASN A 768 -1.39 -43.98 45.92
C ASN A 768 -0.26 -44.58 45.07
N LEU A 769 -0.03 -45.90 45.19
CA LEU A 769 0.89 -46.64 44.31
C LEU A 769 0.07 -47.40 43.26
N ALA A 770 0.11 -46.99 42.02
CA ALA A 770 -0.62 -47.63 40.93
C ALA A 770 0.36 -48.51 40.12
N ASN A 771 0.48 -49.78 40.49
CA ASN A 771 1.43 -50.76 39.91
C ASN A 771 2.90 -50.27 39.95
N ALA A 772 3.32 -49.68 41.06
CA ALA A 772 4.62 -49.06 41.22
C ALA A 772 5.39 -49.64 42.41
N THR A 773 6.71 -49.80 42.28
CA THR A 773 7.63 -50.11 43.33
C THR A 773 8.46 -48.89 43.70
N VAL A 774 8.60 -48.58 45.01
CA VAL A 774 9.33 -47.39 45.49
C VAL A 774 10.27 -47.83 46.65
N SER A 775 11.24 -46.94 46.97
CA SER A 775 12.21 -47.28 48.04
C SER A 775 11.59 -47.34 49.46
N ALA A 776 10.75 -46.35 49.79
CA ALA A 776 10.00 -46.26 51.03
C ALA A 776 8.73 -45.42 50.87
N VAL A 777 7.73 -45.67 51.73
CA VAL A 777 6.48 -44.90 51.76
C VAL A 777 6.21 -44.41 53.17
N THR A 778 5.87 -43.14 53.31
CA THR A 778 5.37 -42.54 54.54
C THR A 778 4.11 -41.76 54.21
N GLY A 779 2.96 -42.11 54.80
CA GLY A 779 1.66 -41.46 54.58
C GLY A 779 1.48 -40.13 55.32
#